data_42d990a057c7c1bade0d340b4d21175d
#
_entry.id   42d990a057c7c1bade0d340b4d21175d
#
_cell.length_a   1.000
_cell.length_b   1.000
_cell.length_c   1.000
_cell.angle_alpha   90.00
_cell.angle_beta   90.00
_cell.angle_gamma   90.00
#
_symmetry.space_group_name_H-M   'P 1'
#
loop_
_entity.id
_entity.type
_entity.pdbx_description
1 polymer ?
#
loop_
_entity_poly.entity_id
_entity_poly.type
_entity_poly.pdbx_seq_one_letter_code
_entity_poly.pdbx_strand_id
1 'polypeptide(L)'
;MEYLLVLKWLLVLAVLTAVGAPLAALAFPRLPRRGAPFALPAALLPLALVVFWIGQVSFGLHAVVAALAVVAALSAAAYRRGARPDWEAVAWAYGVFALGFLILVVHRAYNPRITPAGGEQFLHFGVTKSILRAGALPPEDFWFAGEPLRYYYGTQMQVTVLSMLTGTDLRYGFNLGPAVFYGVLFVSAYGVAGSITALRGRSYRLGGALGAFFVALGGALTTAVRVAFGLLPTDLALEYGRTVFGAIRHKEYPEAVAAQSDPDQWFWFYDRYVVQNTLQEFPMYSFVKGDLHGHGLSTAYIVVAAALAFSYYLLPAERRRQRLGVLFGGLGLVAGIFGFMNTWSLPTAVGLAWLSVAAADAHPATLLPGAVADRLTPFEDEDGGLPRLAAEAWRVVLAAVPAALVGVVGVALASPFLVFGAVPTNDGIGLFPPRTGLAPFLVIYGGLLALFAGYVLVRGWPAARRAPRSVQAGVALVGLAAVGALLSVLSFPVLAVTGPILLAAWWLVRTDRAGFEAVLLIAGIGLILSMDLVYAKVWPPQQIRWNTTLKVAVQGWTLAGAAAGATAALLWADARETLAAVRESSAEPAATAAADGDGAADGGRPTSVPAAALAAVLVVAVVATSVPFVALTFGHQVGSDLNQPHSDPTLDGLATHDRWNGQQMEAIYWLDEREGTPTIVEAPGRDAYRWTSPASTMTGLPTVVGWTHQQGYRGIEPFERRAAEVDRVYTGLMSEASAVLREYDVQYVYVGPNERKQYGDFLRTFDHEAFSVAFQNEQVTIYAVDHSKLPLGDETAVGNATAAAGVPGDPTAQYP
;
A
#
# COMPACT_ATOMS: atom_id res chain seq x y z
N MET A 1 26.06 -9.73 7.04
CA MET A 1 25.23 -8.66 6.41
C MET A 1 26.01 -7.98 5.30
N GLU A 2 25.39 -7.73 4.19
CA GLU A 2 25.99 -7.24 2.93
C GLU A 2 26.11 -5.70 2.94
N TYR A 3 26.95 -5.14 3.82
CA TYR A 3 27.10 -3.69 4.03
C TYR A 3 27.48 -2.91 2.77
N LEU A 4 28.37 -3.46 1.95
CA LEU A 4 28.80 -2.81 0.69
C LEU A 4 27.63 -2.71 -0.29
N LEU A 5 26.75 -3.71 -0.32
CA LEU A 5 25.57 -3.71 -1.16
C LEU A 5 24.57 -2.63 -0.71
N VAL A 6 24.32 -2.54 0.61
CA VAL A 6 23.47 -1.49 1.20
C VAL A 6 24.01 -0.10 0.88
N LEU A 7 25.34 0.09 1.02
CA LEU A 7 26.00 1.36 0.68
C LEU A 7 25.85 1.68 -0.81
N LYS A 8 26.01 0.70 -1.70
CA LYS A 8 25.84 0.88 -3.15
C LYS A 8 24.44 1.34 -3.51
N TRP A 9 23.41 0.74 -2.89
CA TRP A 9 22.02 1.18 -3.06
C TRP A 9 21.83 2.62 -2.57
N LEU A 10 22.30 2.96 -1.38
CA LEU A 10 22.22 4.33 -0.86
C LEU A 10 22.91 5.33 -1.82
N LEU A 11 24.07 5.02 -2.39
CA LEU A 11 24.76 5.92 -3.33
C LEU A 11 23.94 6.13 -4.62
N VAL A 12 23.39 5.08 -5.20
CA VAL A 12 22.53 5.20 -6.40
C VAL A 12 21.28 6.02 -6.08
N LEU A 13 20.65 5.77 -4.93
CA LEU A 13 19.45 6.51 -4.50
C LEU A 13 19.76 7.97 -4.18
N ALA A 14 20.97 8.31 -3.69
CA ALA A 14 21.42 9.69 -3.52
C ALA A 14 21.54 10.41 -4.87
N VAL A 15 22.10 9.75 -5.88
CA VAL A 15 22.15 10.30 -7.23
C VAL A 15 20.76 10.53 -7.80
N LEU A 16 19.85 9.55 -7.68
CA LEU A 16 18.46 9.70 -8.11
C LEU A 16 17.75 10.84 -7.34
N THR A 17 18.02 11.00 -6.04
CA THR A 17 17.50 12.12 -5.25
C THR A 17 17.97 13.46 -5.79
N ALA A 18 19.26 13.58 -6.11
CA ALA A 18 19.81 14.78 -6.69
C ALA A 18 19.21 15.11 -8.07
N VAL A 19 19.02 14.08 -8.91
CA VAL A 19 18.33 14.23 -10.20
C VAL A 19 16.86 14.63 -10.02
N GLY A 20 16.16 14.10 -9.04
CA GLY A 20 14.74 14.42 -8.79
C GLY A 20 14.51 15.78 -8.10
N ALA A 21 15.53 16.37 -7.45
CA ALA A 21 15.37 17.59 -6.67
C ALA A 21 14.84 18.80 -7.47
N PRO A 22 15.28 19.10 -8.72
CA PRO A 22 14.68 20.14 -9.54
C PRO A 22 13.22 19.85 -9.93
N LEU A 23 12.88 18.57 -10.14
CA LEU A 23 11.50 18.17 -10.46
C LEU A 23 10.59 18.37 -9.24
N ALA A 24 11.07 18.04 -8.05
CA ALA A 24 10.36 18.31 -6.80
C ALA A 24 10.18 19.83 -6.59
N ALA A 25 11.22 20.63 -6.79
CA ALA A 25 11.14 22.10 -6.67
C ALA A 25 10.13 22.71 -7.67
N LEU A 26 9.95 22.08 -8.84
CA LEU A 26 8.94 22.48 -9.84
C LEU A 26 7.52 22.09 -9.38
N ALA A 27 7.34 20.89 -8.86
CA ALA A 27 6.04 20.36 -8.46
C ALA A 27 5.51 20.97 -7.15
N PHE A 28 6.42 21.39 -6.26
CA PHE A 28 6.10 21.87 -4.91
C PHE A 28 6.59 23.30 -4.62
N PRO A 29 6.27 24.30 -5.46
CA PRO A 29 6.88 25.63 -5.39
C PRO A 29 6.50 26.42 -4.14
N ARG A 30 5.39 26.06 -3.47
CA ARG A 30 4.87 26.74 -2.28
C ARG A 30 5.02 25.92 -0.99
N LEU A 31 5.46 24.68 -1.09
CA LEU A 31 5.77 23.90 0.11
C LEU A 31 7.07 24.40 0.76
N PRO A 32 7.15 24.41 2.09
CA PRO A 32 8.38 24.65 2.79
C PRO A 32 9.51 23.76 2.26
N ARG A 33 10.74 24.28 2.21
CA ARG A 33 11.91 23.56 1.67
C ARG A 33 11.76 23.11 0.21
N ARG A 34 10.85 23.75 -0.56
CA ARG A 34 10.63 23.50 -1.98
C ARG A 34 10.45 22.03 -2.34
N GLY A 35 9.74 21.27 -1.52
CA GLY A 35 9.46 19.87 -1.78
C GLY A 35 10.65 18.91 -1.65
N ALA A 36 11.73 19.29 -0.96
CA ALA A 36 12.91 18.46 -0.78
C ALA A 36 12.62 16.99 -0.34
N PRO A 37 11.66 16.70 0.57
CA PRO A 37 11.30 15.34 0.92
C PRO A 37 10.77 14.48 -0.24
N PHE A 38 10.34 15.09 -1.32
CA PHE A 38 9.77 14.41 -2.49
C PHE A 38 10.78 14.31 -3.64
N ALA A 39 12.06 14.63 -3.42
CA ALA A 39 13.08 14.62 -4.46
C ALA A 39 13.29 13.22 -5.05
N LEU A 40 13.45 12.20 -4.21
CA LEU A 40 13.61 10.81 -4.70
C LEU A 40 12.38 10.31 -5.48
N PRO A 41 11.15 10.35 -4.96
CA PRO A 41 9.99 9.92 -5.75
C PRO A 41 9.74 10.76 -7.00
N ALA A 42 10.16 12.03 -7.06
CA ALA A 42 10.11 12.84 -8.27
C ALA A 42 11.04 12.33 -9.40
N ALA A 43 12.07 11.55 -9.07
CA ALA A 43 12.87 10.81 -10.05
C ALA A 43 12.27 9.43 -10.34
N LEU A 44 11.85 8.67 -9.30
CA LEU A 44 11.37 7.29 -9.45
C LEU A 44 10.09 7.18 -10.28
N LEU A 45 9.13 8.10 -10.09
CA LEU A 45 7.85 8.05 -10.80
C LEU A 45 8.01 8.19 -12.33
N PRO A 46 8.67 9.24 -12.88
CA PRO A 46 8.88 9.31 -14.31
C PRO A 46 9.83 8.22 -14.83
N LEU A 47 10.83 7.78 -14.05
CA LEU A 47 11.68 6.64 -14.40
C LEU A 47 10.83 5.39 -14.62
N ALA A 48 9.96 5.05 -13.67
CA ALA A 48 9.09 3.89 -13.75
C ALA A 48 8.14 3.96 -14.97
N LEU A 49 7.53 5.14 -15.22
CA LEU A 49 6.64 5.30 -16.37
C LEU A 49 7.38 5.15 -17.71
N VAL A 50 8.55 5.77 -17.84
CA VAL A 50 9.31 5.72 -19.09
C VAL A 50 9.83 4.30 -19.36
N VAL A 51 10.32 3.61 -18.31
CA VAL A 51 10.72 2.20 -18.42
C VAL A 51 9.53 1.31 -18.81
N PHE A 52 8.37 1.53 -18.19
CA PHE A 52 7.15 0.79 -18.49
C PHE A 52 6.78 0.93 -19.98
N TRP A 53 6.82 2.14 -20.55
CA TRP A 53 6.47 2.38 -21.95
C TRP A 53 7.52 1.88 -22.94
N ILE A 54 8.81 2.13 -22.69
CA ILE A 54 9.89 1.59 -23.55
C ILE A 54 9.85 0.05 -23.49
N GLY A 55 9.65 -0.50 -22.31
CA GLY A 55 9.56 -1.93 -22.04
C GLY A 55 8.47 -2.66 -22.82
N GLN A 56 7.40 -1.96 -23.28
CA GLN A 56 6.39 -2.60 -24.15
C GLN A 56 6.98 -3.04 -25.50
N VAL A 57 8.09 -2.44 -25.93
CA VAL A 57 8.77 -2.76 -27.18
C VAL A 57 10.05 -3.55 -26.92
N SER A 58 10.85 -3.12 -25.95
CA SER A 58 12.10 -3.76 -25.58
C SER A 58 12.47 -3.42 -24.14
N PHE A 59 12.55 -4.43 -23.29
CA PHE A 59 12.93 -4.29 -21.89
C PHE A 59 14.37 -4.78 -21.65
N GLY A 60 15.09 -4.08 -20.80
CA GLY A 60 16.47 -4.40 -20.43
C GLY A 60 17.22 -3.14 -19.94
N LEU A 61 18.53 -3.29 -19.72
CA LEU A 61 19.36 -2.20 -19.21
C LEU A 61 19.33 -0.96 -20.13
N HIS A 62 19.23 -1.15 -21.45
CA HIS A 62 19.11 -0.06 -22.43
C HIS A 62 17.83 0.78 -22.20
N ALA A 63 16.70 0.16 -21.87
CA ALA A 63 15.46 0.86 -21.53
C ALA A 63 15.62 1.68 -20.25
N VAL A 64 16.31 1.13 -19.26
CA VAL A 64 16.60 1.81 -17.99
C VAL A 64 17.52 3.02 -18.21
N VAL A 65 18.58 2.87 -19.01
CA VAL A 65 19.50 3.97 -19.35
C VAL A 65 18.79 5.06 -20.14
N ALA A 66 17.96 4.70 -21.14
CA ALA A 66 17.17 5.65 -21.89
C ALA A 66 16.19 6.43 -20.97
N ALA A 67 15.52 5.74 -20.07
CA ALA A 67 14.62 6.37 -19.08
C ALA A 67 15.37 7.30 -18.13
N LEU A 68 16.55 6.93 -17.65
CA LEU A 68 17.40 7.82 -16.85
C LEU A 68 17.79 9.08 -17.62
N ALA A 69 18.14 8.97 -18.90
CA ALA A 69 18.44 10.11 -19.76
C ALA A 69 17.23 11.05 -19.89
N VAL A 70 16.01 10.50 -20.06
CA VAL A 70 14.78 11.30 -20.09
C VAL A 70 14.55 12.00 -18.76
N VAL A 71 14.67 11.32 -17.63
CA VAL A 71 14.50 11.93 -16.29
C VAL A 71 15.54 13.03 -16.04
N ALA A 72 16.80 12.79 -16.42
CA ALA A 72 17.86 13.79 -16.32
C ALA A 72 17.60 15.02 -17.21
N ALA A 73 17.10 14.81 -18.43
CA ALA A 73 16.72 15.90 -19.33
C ALA A 73 15.53 16.71 -18.77
N LEU A 74 14.51 16.05 -18.21
CA LEU A 74 13.37 16.71 -17.54
C LEU A 74 13.85 17.52 -16.33
N SER A 75 14.75 16.97 -15.54
CA SER A 75 15.35 17.64 -14.39
C SER A 75 16.15 18.87 -14.80
N ALA A 76 17.01 18.75 -15.83
CA ALA A 76 17.77 19.88 -16.38
C ALA A 76 16.84 20.97 -16.95
N ALA A 77 15.76 20.59 -17.61
CA ALA A 77 14.75 21.51 -18.13
C ALA A 77 14.02 22.26 -16.97
N ALA A 78 13.65 21.55 -15.90
CA ALA A 78 13.06 22.13 -14.70
C ALA A 78 14.04 23.15 -14.06
N TYR A 79 15.30 22.77 -13.91
CA TYR A 79 16.34 23.62 -13.35
C TYR A 79 16.56 24.89 -14.21
N ARG A 80 16.62 24.76 -15.53
CA ARG A 80 16.75 25.90 -16.46
C ARG A 80 15.53 26.84 -16.42
N ARG A 81 14.35 26.33 -16.09
CA ARG A 81 13.12 27.11 -15.88
C ARG A 81 13.02 27.78 -14.52
N GLY A 82 14.10 27.71 -13.69
CA GLY A 82 14.17 28.36 -12.38
C GLY A 82 13.69 27.51 -11.21
N ALA A 83 13.43 26.23 -11.39
CA ALA A 83 13.16 25.32 -10.29
C ALA A 83 14.47 24.99 -9.55
N ARG A 84 14.81 25.86 -8.57
CA ARG A 84 16.05 25.75 -7.79
C ARG A 84 15.79 24.95 -6.52
N PRO A 85 16.39 23.77 -6.33
CA PRO A 85 16.29 23.01 -5.09
C PRO A 85 16.96 23.76 -3.92
N ASP A 86 16.47 23.51 -2.72
CA ASP A 86 17.14 23.79 -1.47
C ASP A 86 18.01 22.56 -1.12
N TRP A 87 19.32 22.63 -1.47
CA TRP A 87 20.20 21.47 -1.37
C TRP A 87 20.46 21.04 0.07
N GLU A 88 20.46 21.96 1.03
CA GLU A 88 20.58 21.61 2.45
C GLU A 88 19.34 20.81 2.90
N ALA A 89 18.16 21.29 2.51
CA ALA A 89 16.93 20.57 2.79
C ALA A 89 16.85 19.22 2.06
N VAL A 90 17.39 19.10 0.83
CA VAL A 90 17.49 17.83 0.09
C VAL A 90 18.42 16.86 0.83
N ALA A 91 19.58 17.30 1.28
CA ALA A 91 20.51 16.47 2.04
C ALA A 91 19.89 16.00 3.36
N TRP A 92 19.21 16.89 4.09
CA TRP A 92 18.48 16.53 5.29
C TRP A 92 17.36 15.52 5.02
N ALA A 93 16.56 15.75 3.99
CA ALA A 93 15.48 14.86 3.59
C ALA A 93 16.01 13.48 3.16
N TYR A 94 17.16 13.45 2.48
CA TYR A 94 17.85 12.20 2.16
C TYR A 94 18.28 11.45 3.42
N GLY A 95 18.77 12.15 4.44
CA GLY A 95 19.06 11.54 5.74
C GLY A 95 17.84 10.92 6.42
N VAL A 96 16.68 11.59 6.32
CA VAL A 96 15.39 11.05 6.83
C VAL A 96 14.95 9.83 5.99
N PHE A 97 15.12 9.87 4.67
CA PHE A 97 14.90 8.72 3.80
C PHE A 97 15.80 7.55 4.19
N ALA A 98 17.11 7.80 4.35
CA ALA A 98 18.08 6.78 4.71
C ALA A 98 17.77 6.13 6.06
N LEU A 99 17.26 6.90 7.03
CA LEU A 99 16.79 6.36 8.31
C LEU A 99 15.64 5.36 8.10
N GLY A 100 14.60 5.73 7.36
CA GLY A 100 13.49 4.82 7.06
C GLY A 100 13.96 3.59 6.28
N PHE A 101 14.79 3.77 5.26
CA PHE A 101 15.38 2.68 4.49
C PHE A 101 16.15 1.72 5.39
N LEU A 102 17.04 2.20 6.26
CA LEU A 102 17.85 1.39 7.15
C LEU A 102 17.02 0.67 8.22
N ILE A 103 15.95 1.29 8.73
CA ILE A 103 15.02 0.60 9.65
C ILE A 103 14.50 -0.70 9.02
N LEU A 104 14.06 -0.64 7.77
CA LEU A 104 13.54 -1.84 7.11
C LEU A 104 14.67 -2.78 6.65
N VAL A 105 15.82 -2.27 6.23
CA VAL A 105 17.01 -3.09 5.93
C VAL A 105 17.41 -3.95 7.14
N VAL A 106 17.50 -3.34 8.32
CA VAL A 106 17.81 -4.08 9.57
C VAL A 106 16.76 -5.15 9.83
N HIS A 107 15.47 -4.79 9.74
CA HIS A 107 14.39 -5.75 9.91
C HIS A 107 14.49 -6.93 8.92
N ARG A 108 14.71 -6.63 7.62
CA ARG A 108 14.84 -7.66 6.59
C ARG A 108 16.10 -8.51 6.75
N ALA A 109 17.18 -7.97 7.30
CA ALA A 109 18.39 -8.73 7.56
C ALA A 109 18.20 -9.83 8.63
N TYR A 110 17.26 -9.64 9.55
CA TYR A 110 16.89 -10.69 10.53
C TYR A 110 15.82 -11.64 10.01
N ASN A 111 15.00 -11.23 9.05
CA ASN A 111 13.99 -12.07 8.41
C ASN A 111 14.03 -11.93 6.88
N PRO A 112 15.12 -12.39 6.21
CA PRO A 112 15.32 -12.20 4.77
C PRO A 112 14.49 -13.15 3.91
N ARG A 113 14.01 -14.26 4.47
CA ARG A 113 13.48 -15.42 3.75
C ARG A 113 12.36 -15.07 2.78
N ILE A 114 12.51 -15.52 1.55
CA ILE A 114 11.43 -15.59 0.55
C ILE A 114 10.68 -16.90 0.82
N THR A 115 9.50 -16.83 1.41
CA THR A 115 8.76 -18.01 1.88
C THR A 115 7.47 -18.22 1.08
N PRO A 116 7.08 -19.47 0.81
CA PRO A 116 5.76 -19.74 0.25
C PRO A 116 4.63 -19.42 1.23
N ALA A 117 4.89 -19.56 2.55
CA ALA A 117 3.90 -19.31 3.60
C ALA A 117 3.91 -17.85 4.06
N GLY A 118 2.74 -17.32 4.42
CA GLY A 118 2.62 -16.00 5.05
C GLY A 118 2.57 -14.81 4.10
N GLY A 119 2.27 -15.03 2.83
CA GLY A 119 2.13 -13.99 1.82
C GLY A 119 2.31 -14.52 0.40
N GLU A 120 2.33 -13.62 -0.57
CA GLU A 120 2.51 -13.95 -1.99
C GLU A 120 3.99 -13.77 -2.43
N GLN A 121 4.95 -14.03 -1.52
CA GLN A 121 6.37 -13.80 -1.83
C GLN A 121 6.86 -14.66 -3.00
N PHE A 122 6.39 -15.91 -3.12
CA PHE A 122 6.70 -16.78 -4.25
C PHE A 122 6.20 -16.20 -5.56
N LEU A 123 4.93 -15.78 -5.62
CA LEU A 123 4.38 -15.09 -6.78
C LEU A 123 5.23 -13.86 -7.15
N HIS A 124 5.50 -13.02 -6.18
CA HIS A 124 6.22 -11.77 -6.44
C HIS A 124 7.69 -11.99 -6.81
N PHE A 125 8.34 -13.00 -6.24
CA PHE A 125 9.72 -13.33 -6.63
C PHE A 125 9.78 -13.89 -8.06
N GLY A 126 8.89 -14.81 -8.41
CA GLY A 126 8.77 -15.35 -9.75
C GLY A 126 8.46 -14.27 -10.80
N VAL A 127 7.51 -13.35 -10.49
CA VAL A 127 7.26 -12.18 -11.36
C VAL A 127 8.53 -11.32 -11.52
N THR A 128 9.28 -11.08 -10.46
CA THR A 128 10.51 -10.27 -10.53
C THR A 128 11.58 -10.95 -11.39
N LYS A 129 11.74 -12.27 -11.24
CA LYS A 129 12.66 -13.09 -12.06
C LYS A 129 12.21 -13.16 -13.53
N SER A 130 10.90 -13.33 -13.77
CA SER A 130 10.32 -13.34 -15.11
C SER A 130 10.54 -11.99 -15.83
N ILE A 131 10.34 -10.86 -15.13
CA ILE A 131 10.65 -9.53 -15.68
C ILE A 131 12.14 -9.40 -16.03
N LEU A 132 13.05 -9.90 -15.18
CA LEU A 132 14.49 -9.83 -15.44
C LEU A 132 14.88 -10.57 -16.72
N ARG A 133 14.20 -11.68 -17.03
CA ARG A 133 14.42 -12.50 -18.25
C ARG A 133 13.70 -11.94 -19.48
N ALA A 134 12.69 -11.09 -19.29
CA ALA A 134 11.83 -10.62 -20.35
C ALA A 134 12.57 -9.73 -21.37
N GLY A 135 12.36 -9.98 -22.64
CA GLY A 135 12.77 -9.08 -23.72
C GLY A 135 11.82 -7.90 -23.92
N ALA A 136 10.57 -8.03 -23.46
CA ALA A 136 9.52 -7.00 -23.50
C ALA A 136 8.54 -7.20 -22.34
N LEU A 137 7.73 -6.18 -22.04
CA LEU A 137 6.67 -6.20 -21.01
C LEU A 137 5.29 -6.31 -21.68
N PRO A 138 4.31 -6.98 -21.05
CA PRO A 138 4.46 -7.81 -19.84
C PRO A 138 5.35 -9.03 -20.11
N PRO A 139 6.01 -9.59 -19.07
CA PRO A 139 6.75 -10.85 -19.23
C PRO A 139 5.79 -11.99 -19.50
N GLU A 140 6.31 -13.10 -20.02
CA GLU A 140 5.60 -14.36 -20.02
C GLU A 140 5.30 -14.82 -18.59
N ASP A 141 4.11 -15.41 -18.39
CA ASP A 141 3.68 -15.87 -17.08
C ASP A 141 4.44 -17.14 -16.68
N PHE A 142 5.32 -17.02 -15.70
CA PHE A 142 6.14 -18.13 -15.23
C PHE A 142 5.32 -19.31 -14.65
N TRP A 143 4.05 -19.09 -14.32
CA TRP A 143 3.12 -20.15 -13.89
C TRP A 143 2.06 -20.52 -14.93
N PHE A 144 2.17 -20.03 -16.16
CA PHE A 144 1.20 -20.33 -17.20
C PHE A 144 1.81 -20.12 -18.59
N ALA A 145 2.69 -21.05 -19.01
CA ALA A 145 3.52 -20.95 -20.21
C ALA A 145 2.73 -20.57 -21.48
N GLY A 146 3.35 -19.80 -22.38
CA GLY A 146 2.78 -19.35 -23.63
C GLY A 146 1.82 -18.16 -23.51
N GLU A 147 1.58 -17.65 -22.30
CA GLU A 147 0.65 -16.57 -22.04
C GLU A 147 1.31 -15.38 -21.32
N PRO A 148 0.91 -14.13 -21.61
CA PRO A 148 1.43 -12.99 -20.88
C PRO A 148 0.94 -12.98 -19.43
N LEU A 149 1.76 -12.44 -18.53
CA LEU A 149 1.41 -12.28 -17.11
C LEU A 149 0.16 -11.41 -16.92
N ARG A 150 -0.84 -11.96 -16.20
CA ARG A 150 -2.08 -11.27 -15.83
C ARG A 150 -2.07 -10.84 -14.36
N TYR A 151 -1.10 -10.07 -13.97
CA TYR A 151 -0.96 -9.50 -12.62
C TYR A 151 -0.31 -8.13 -12.70
N TYR A 152 -0.67 -7.20 -11.78
CA TYR A 152 0.01 -5.91 -11.75
C TYR A 152 1.46 -6.06 -11.29
N TYR A 153 2.37 -5.72 -12.15
CA TYR A 153 3.81 -5.97 -11.98
C TYR A 153 4.66 -4.71 -11.79
N GLY A 154 4.03 -3.55 -11.66
CA GLY A 154 4.75 -2.27 -11.58
C GLY A 154 5.68 -2.14 -10.37
N THR A 155 5.38 -2.80 -9.26
CA THR A 155 6.27 -2.86 -8.08
C THR A 155 7.49 -3.70 -8.38
N GLN A 156 7.29 -4.91 -8.89
CA GLN A 156 8.33 -5.87 -9.24
C GLN A 156 9.24 -5.30 -10.34
N MET A 157 8.66 -4.65 -11.34
CA MET A 157 9.43 -3.93 -12.38
C MET A 157 10.35 -2.87 -11.78
N GLN A 158 9.86 -2.05 -10.84
CA GLN A 158 10.69 -1.02 -10.22
C GLN A 158 11.82 -1.64 -9.38
N VAL A 159 11.57 -2.73 -8.67
CA VAL A 159 12.62 -3.47 -7.93
C VAL A 159 13.65 -4.07 -8.88
N THR A 160 13.21 -4.66 -10.00
CA THR A 160 14.10 -5.17 -11.06
C THR A 160 14.97 -4.04 -11.64
N VAL A 161 14.38 -2.88 -11.95
CA VAL A 161 15.09 -1.70 -12.45
C VAL A 161 16.18 -1.23 -11.46
N LEU A 162 15.85 -1.14 -10.17
CA LEU A 162 16.80 -0.75 -9.14
C LEU A 162 17.91 -1.80 -8.98
N SER A 163 17.59 -3.08 -9.09
CA SER A 163 18.55 -4.17 -9.07
C SER A 163 19.49 -4.12 -10.28
N MET A 164 18.97 -3.84 -11.48
CA MET A 164 19.77 -3.61 -12.68
C MET A 164 20.71 -2.41 -12.53
N LEU A 165 20.22 -1.28 -12.01
CA LEU A 165 21.02 -0.06 -11.79
C LEU A 165 22.16 -0.27 -10.79
N THR A 166 21.94 -1.12 -9.82
CA THR A 166 22.93 -1.43 -8.78
C THR A 166 23.72 -2.70 -9.09
N GLY A 167 23.42 -3.43 -10.19
CA GLY A 167 24.03 -4.73 -10.49
C GLY A 167 23.88 -5.69 -9.30
N THR A 168 22.70 -5.76 -8.73
CA THR A 168 22.37 -6.56 -7.53
C THR A 168 21.56 -7.77 -7.95
N ASP A 169 21.94 -8.97 -7.50
CA ASP A 169 21.13 -10.15 -7.69
C ASP A 169 19.78 -10.01 -6.99
N LEU A 170 18.71 -10.51 -7.59
CA LEU A 170 17.36 -10.41 -7.08
C LEU A 170 17.16 -11.13 -5.73
N ARG A 171 18.00 -12.12 -5.39
CA ARG A 171 17.98 -12.72 -4.05
C ARG A 171 18.21 -11.72 -2.92
N TYR A 172 18.96 -10.64 -3.18
CA TYR A 172 19.15 -9.49 -2.30
C TYR A 172 18.20 -8.34 -2.64
N GLY A 173 17.99 -8.10 -3.94
CA GLY A 173 17.13 -7.03 -4.46
C GLY A 173 15.70 -7.12 -3.95
N PHE A 174 15.18 -8.34 -3.75
CA PHE A 174 13.85 -8.60 -3.20
C PHE A 174 13.67 -8.06 -1.79
N ASN A 175 14.74 -8.03 -0.97
CA ASN A 175 14.73 -7.47 0.39
C ASN A 175 15.08 -5.98 0.42
N LEU A 176 15.89 -5.49 -0.51
CA LEU A 176 16.27 -4.07 -0.58
C LEU A 176 15.19 -3.21 -1.26
N GLY A 177 14.44 -3.77 -2.20
CA GLY A 177 13.35 -3.07 -2.88
C GLY A 177 12.29 -2.50 -1.93
N PRO A 178 11.66 -3.30 -1.06
CA PRO A 178 10.72 -2.80 -0.07
C PRO A 178 11.32 -1.70 0.83
N ALA A 179 12.61 -1.79 1.17
CA ALA A 179 13.28 -0.78 1.98
C ALA A 179 13.34 0.59 1.29
N VAL A 180 13.50 0.63 -0.06
CA VAL A 180 13.41 1.89 -0.82
C VAL A 180 12.02 2.50 -0.68
N PHE A 181 10.95 1.71 -0.91
CA PHE A 181 9.57 2.21 -0.79
C PHE A 181 9.25 2.64 0.64
N TYR A 182 9.74 1.92 1.65
CA TYR A 182 9.57 2.31 3.05
C TYR A 182 10.29 3.62 3.39
N GLY A 183 11.51 3.80 2.90
CA GLY A 183 12.23 5.07 3.02
C GLY A 183 11.50 6.23 2.35
N VAL A 184 10.93 6.00 1.14
CA VAL A 184 10.09 6.99 0.44
C VAL A 184 8.82 7.30 1.24
N LEU A 185 8.14 6.28 1.78
CA LEU A 185 6.98 6.46 2.66
C LEU A 185 7.33 7.34 3.87
N PHE A 186 8.44 6.98 4.55
CA PHE A 186 8.90 7.64 5.77
C PHE A 186 9.23 9.12 5.52
N VAL A 187 10.04 9.43 4.50
CA VAL A 187 10.42 10.81 4.18
C VAL A 187 9.27 11.63 3.63
N SER A 188 8.36 11.01 2.85
CA SER A 188 7.21 11.71 2.29
C SER A 188 6.19 12.07 3.39
N ALA A 189 5.92 11.16 4.33
CA ALA A 189 5.09 11.43 5.49
C ALA A 189 5.69 12.54 6.38
N TYR A 190 7.00 12.48 6.62
CA TYR A 190 7.76 13.56 7.27
C TYR A 190 7.57 14.89 6.54
N GLY A 191 7.66 14.89 5.22
CA GLY A 191 7.53 16.08 4.38
C GLY A 191 6.14 16.70 4.42
N VAL A 192 5.08 15.89 4.29
CA VAL A 192 3.69 16.37 4.30
C VAL A 192 3.32 16.97 5.65
N ALA A 193 3.46 16.22 6.74
CA ALA A 193 3.07 16.68 8.07
C ALA A 193 3.94 17.84 8.56
N GLY A 194 5.26 17.80 8.27
CA GLY A 194 6.17 18.91 8.55
C GLY A 194 5.81 20.18 7.79
N SER A 195 5.43 20.07 6.52
CA SER A 195 5.02 21.23 5.72
C SER A 195 3.71 21.85 6.23
N ILE A 196 2.73 21.03 6.61
CA ILE A 196 1.48 21.51 7.21
C ILE A 196 1.76 22.30 8.48
N THR A 197 2.54 21.72 9.41
CA THR A 197 2.84 22.39 10.69
C THR A 197 3.64 23.68 10.50
N ALA A 198 4.60 23.70 9.58
CA ALA A 198 5.39 24.90 9.28
C ALA A 198 4.54 26.04 8.71
N LEU A 199 3.60 25.74 7.78
CA LEU A 199 2.67 26.73 7.23
C LEU A 199 1.68 27.28 8.27
N ARG A 200 1.50 26.55 9.39
CA ARG A 200 0.76 27.00 10.58
C ARG A 200 1.64 27.68 11.64
N GLY A 201 2.89 28.04 11.29
CA GLY A 201 3.83 28.69 12.21
C GLY A 201 4.35 27.79 13.34
N ARG A 202 4.26 26.44 13.16
CA ARG A 202 4.70 25.45 14.15
C ARG A 202 5.94 24.69 13.66
N SER A 203 6.53 23.86 14.52
CA SER A 203 7.76 23.11 14.23
C SER A 203 7.60 22.13 13.07
N TYR A 204 8.31 22.36 11.97
CA TYR A 204 8.43 21.44 10.85
C TYR A 204 8.94 20.06 11.30
N ARG A 205 9.98 20.03 12.16
CA ARG A 205 10.62 18.80 12.59
C ARG A 205 9.68 17.94 13.45
N LEU A 206 8.94 18.55 14.37
CA LEU A 206 8.00 17.84 15.22
C LEU A 206 6.83 17.25 14.39
N GLY A 207 6.22 18.08 13.53
CA GLY A 207 5.15 17.61 12.64
C GLY A 207 5.63 16.51 11.72
N GLY A 208 6.82 16.66 11.14
CA GLY A 208 7.45 15.66 10.31
C GLY A 208 7.71 14.34 11.04
N ALA A 209 8.31 14.39 12.22
CA ALA A 209 8.61 13.20 13.03
C ALA A 209 7.34 12.44 13.42
N LEU A 210 6.28 13.15 13.87
CA LEU A 210 5.00 12.53 14.19
C LEU A 210 4.30 12.00 12.93
N GLY A 211 4.40 12.69 11.79
CA GLY A 211 3.88 12.19 10.51
C GLY A 211 4.54 10.89 10.08
N ALA A 212 5.87 10.84 10.11
CA ALA A 212 6.62 9.62 9.82
C ALA A 212 6.28 8.50 10.82
N PHE A 213 6.15 8.82 12.11
CA PHE A 213 5.77 7.86 13.14
C PHE A 213 4.39 7.24 12.88
N PHE A 214 3.33 8.04 12.75
CA PHE A 214 1.98 7.52 12.58
C PHE A 214 1.76 6.80 11.26
N VAL A 215 2.46 7.21 10.19
CA VAL A 215 2.33 6.55 8.88
C VAL A 215 3.16 5.29 8.79
N ALA A 216 4.43 5.34 9.18
CA ALA A 216 5.37 4.27 8.88
C ALA A 216 5.61 3.31 10.06
N LEU A 217 5.46 3.78 11.30
CA LEU A 217 5.74 3.00 12.50
C LEU A 217 4.47 2.70 13.32
N GLY A 218 3.53 3.68 13.39
CA GLY A 218 2.36 3.58 14.26
C GLY A 218 1.49 2.37 13.96
N GLY A 219 1.07 1.68 15.00
CA GLY A 219 0.16 0.54 14.94
C GLY A 219 -1.25 0.89 15.44
N ALA A 220 -2.16 -0.06 15.25
CA ALA A 220 -3.52 0.01 15.76
C ALA A 220 -3.56 0.01 17.29
N LEU A 221 -4.66 0.49 17.86
CA LEU A 221 -4.90 0.46 19.30
C LEU A 221 -5.01 -0.97 19.85
N THR A 222 -5.24 -1.94 18.99
CA THR A 222 -5.36 -3.38 19.28
C THR A 222 -4.25 -3.89 20.19
N THR A 223 -2.98 -3.55 19.88
CA THR A 223 -1.83 -4.04 20.67
C THR A 223 -1.84 -3.46 22.07
N ALA A 224 -2.16 -2.17 22.25
CA ALA A 224 -2.28 -1.57 23.58
C ALA A 224 -3.44 -2.17 24.39
N VAL A 225 -4.58 -2.46 23.75
CA VAL A 225 -5.72 -3.15 24.39
C VAL A 225 -5.33 -4.55 24.82
N ARG A 226 -4.55 -5.29 24.02
CA ARG A 226 -4.05 -6.61 24.39
C ARG A 226 -3.10 -6.56 25.59
N VAL A 227 -2.16 -5.61 25.59
CA VAL A 227 -1.26 -5.41 26.73
C VAL A 227 -2.07 -5.10 28.00
N ALA A 228 -3.11 -4.24 27.88
CA ALA A 228 -4.01 -3.94 28.99
C ALA A 228 -4.78 -5.18 29.48
N PHE A 229 -5.25 -6.04 28.57
CA PHE A 229 -5.91 -7.30 28.92
C PHE A 229 -4.96 -8.29 29.59
N GLY A 230 -3.68 -8.35 29.18
CA GLY A 230 -2.66 -9.16 29.86
C GLY A 230 -2.40 -8.76 31.33
N LEU A 231 -2.85 -7.56 31.74
CA LEU A 231 -2.81 -7.10 33.13
C LEU A 231 -4.04 -7.51 33.94
N LEU A 232 -5.08 -8.07 33.32
CA LEU A 232 -6.31 -8.50 33.99
C LEU A 232 -6.20 -9.98 34.43
N PRO A 233 -7.00 -10.40 35.45
CA PRO A 233 -7.20 -11.82 35.70
C PRO A 233 -7.71 -12.55 34.45
N THR A 234 -7.26 -13.78 34.23
CA THR A 234 -7.51 -14.55 33.00
C THR A 234 -9.00 -14.62 32.62
N ASP A 235 -9.89 -14.83 33.59
CA ASP A 235 -11.34 -14.91 33.36
C ASP A 235 -11.91 -13.61 32.78
N LEU A 236 -11.49 -12.45 33.33
CA LEU A 236 -11.90 -11.14 32.86
C LEU A 236 -11.27 -10.83 31.49
N ALA A 237 -10.01 -11.20 31.28
CA ALA A 237 -9.33 -11.04 30.00
C ALA A 237 -10.05 -11.83 28.88
N LEU A 238 -10.50 -13.06 29.19
CA LEU A 238 -11.29 -13.89 28.28
C LEU A 238 -12.66 -13.29 27.97
N GLU A 239 -13.38 -12.81 28.99
CA GLU A 239 -14.72 -12.22 28.83
C GLU A 239 -14.68 -10.95 27.95
N TYR A 240 -13.81 -10.01 28.27
CA TYR A 240 -13.63 -8.80 27.49
C TYR A 240 -12.97 -9.05 26.15
N GLY A 241 -12.02 -9.97 26.07
CA GLY A 241 -11.42 -10.40 24.83
C GLY A 241 -12.45 -10.94 23.85
N ARG A 242 -13.39 -11.78 24.31
CA ARG A 242 -14.49 -12.27 23.46
C ARG A 242 -15.39 -11.14 22.95
N THR A 243 -15.64 -10.13 23.75
CA THR A 243 -16.44 -8.98 23.34
C THR A 243 -15.73 -8.10 22.32
N VAL A 244 -14.43 -7.86 22.50
CA VAL A 244 -13.64 -6.95 21.67
C VAL A 244 -13.08 -7.67 20.44
N PHE A 245 -12.58 -8.90 20.62
CA PHE A 245 -11.93 -9.70 19.59
C PHE A 245 -12.73 -10.91 19.13
N GLY A 246 -13.93 -11.13 19.66
CA GLY A 246 -14.73 -12.36 19.52
C GLY A 246 -15.17 -12.70 18.10
N ALA A 247 -14.89 -11.84 17.16
CA ALA A 247 -15.12 -12.07 15.75
C ALA A 247 -13.84 -12.47 14.99
N ILE A 248 -12.75 -12.78 15.69
CA ILE A 248 -11.51 -13.14 15.00
C ILE A 248 -11.68 -14.48 14.31
N ARG A 249 -11.42 -14.47 13.02
CA ARG A 249 -11.44 -15.65 12.17
C ARG A 249 -10.55 -16.75 12.77
N HIS A 250 -11.03 -17.98 12.73
CA HIS A 250 -10.40 -19.19 13.28
C HIS A 250 -10.45 -19.36 14.80
N LYS A 251 -11.26 -18.60 15.52
CA LYS A 251 -11.27 -18.62 16.98
C LYS A 251 -12.62 -18.96 17.57
N GLU A 252 -13.03 -20.17 17.32
CA GLU A 252 -14.07 -20.84 18.10
C GLU A 252 -13.56 -21.29 19.48
N TYR A 253 -12.25 -21.01 19.76
CA TYR A 253 -11.55 -21.55 20.93
C TYR A 253 -11.22 -20.46 21.96
N PRO A 254 -11.69 -20.61 23.22
CA PRO A 254 -11.38 -19.69 24.33
C PRO A 254 -9.89 -19.51 24.60
N GLU A 255 -9.10 -20.59 24.47
CA GLU A 255 -7.64 -20.58 24.67
C GLU A 255 -6.91 -19.60 23.75
N ALA A 256 -7.38 -19.47 22.55
CA ALA A 256 -6.79 -18.57 21.58
C ALA A 256 -7.15 -17.10 21.85
N VAL A 257 -8.26 -16.81 22.53
CA VAL A 257 -8.59 -15.45 23.00
C VAL A 257 -7.70 -15.10 24.19
N ALA A 258 -7.44 -16.06 25.10
CA ALA A 258 -6.49 -15.90 26.19
C ALA A 258 -5.07 -15.64 25.68
N ALA A 259 -4.60 -16.44 24.72
CA ALA A 259 -3.31 -16.24 24.06
C ALA A 259 -3.15 -14.87 23.39
N GLN A 260 -4.24 -14.27 22.95
CA GLN A 260 -4.20 -12.90 22.39
C GLN A 260 -4.11 -11.81 23.45
N SER A 261 -4.55 -12.09 24.67
CA SER A 261 -4.43 -11.20 25.81
C SER A 261 -3.04 -11.27 26.45
N ASP A 262 -2.32 -12.37 26.23
CA ASP A 262 -0.98 -12.61 26.77
C ASP A 262 0.06 -11.90 25.88
N PRO A 263 0.84 -10.93 26.39
CA PRO A 263 1.91 -10.27 25.65
C PRO A 263 2.99 -11.23 25.16
N ASP A 264 3.30 -12.29 25.90
CA ASP A 264 4.34 -13.27 25.54
C ASP A 264 3.92 -14.15 24.37
N GLN A 265 2.60 -14.25 24.11
CA GLN A 265 2.03 -14.95 22.98
C GLN A 265 1.57 -13.99 21.88
N TRP A 266 1.99 -12.73 21.91
CA TRP A 266 1.63 -11.76 20.92
C TRP A 266 2.15 -12.15 19.54
N PHE A 267 1.25 -12.05 18.57
CA PHE A 267 1.55 -12.30 17.17
C PHE A 267 1.07 -11.13 16.31
N TRP A 268 1.97 -10.49 15.62
CA TRP A 268 1.75 -9.29 14.84
C TRP A 268 0.64 -9.41 13.77
N PHE A 269 0.29 -10.63 13.38
CA PHE A 269 -0.73 -10.94 12.39
C PHE A 269 -2.17 -10.78 12.89
N TYR A 270 -2.42 -10.71 14.19
CA TYR A 270 -3.78 -10.72 14.73
C TYR A 270 -4.59 -9.46 14.43
N ASP A 271 -3.95 -8.30 14.32
CA ASP A 271 -4.62 -7.03 13.99
C ASP A 271 -5.39 -7.11 12.67
N ARG A 272 -4.93 -7.96 11.77
CA ARG A 272 -5.49 -8.20 10.45
C ARG A 272 -6.92 -8.73 10.48
N TYR A 273 -7.28 -9.48 11.52
CA TYR A 273 -8.52 -10.24 11.61
C TYR A 273 -9.52 -9.72 12.65
N VAL A 274 -9.24 -8.59 13.32
CA VAL A 274 -10.09 -8.02 14.37
C VAL A 274 -11.48 -7.66 13.85
N VAL A 275 -11.57 -7.12 12.63
CA VAL A 275 -12.85 -6.92 11.96
C VAL A 275 -13.21 -8.19 11.20
N GLN A 276 -14.36 -8.79 11.55
CA GLN A 276 -14.81 -10.06 11.01
C GLN A 276 -14.90 -10.06 9.48
N ASN A 277 -14.44 -11.14 8.85
CA ASN A 277 -14.43 -11.34 7.40
C ASN A 277 -13.75 -10.21 6.62
N THR A 278 -12.68 -9.64 7.19
CA THR A 278 -11.85 -8.61 6.55
C THR A 278 -10.37 -8.88 6.80
N LEU A 279 -9.53 -8.18 6.06
CA LEU A 279 -8.10 -8.13 6.28
C LEU A 279 -7.70 -6.66 6.50
N GLN A 280 -7.47 -6.28 7.75
CA GLN A 280 -6.99 -4.94 8.06
C GLN A 280 -5.46 -4.90 7.98
N GLU A 281 -4.92 -3.98 7.21
CA GLU A 281 -3.48 -3.72 7.18
C GLU A 281 -3.20 -2.22 7.33
N PHE A 282 -2.05 -1.91 7.88
CA PHE A 282 -1.47 -0.57 7.91
C PHE A 282 0.00 -0.65 7.45
N PRO A 283 0.64 0.46 7.03
CA PRO A 283 1.88 0.39 6.27
C PRO A 283 2.99 -0.44 6.93
N MET A 284 3.29 -0.22 8.21
CA MET A 284 4.34 -1.00 8.88
C MET A 284 4.11 -2.50 8.76
N TYR A 285 2.85 -2.94 8.94
CA TYR A 285 2.47 -4.33 8.82
C TYR A 285 2.78 -4.90 7.43
N SER A 286 2.40 -4.18 6.37
CA SER A 286 2.64 -4.60 4.99
C SER A 286 4.14 -4.69 4.66
N PHE A 287 4.94 -3.75 5.18
CA PHE A 287 6.39 -3.76 4.94
C PHE A 287 7.15 -4.82 5.74
N VAL A 288 6.75 -5.05 6.99
CA VAL A 288 7.35 -6.10 7.85
C VAL A 288 7.16 -7.50 7.26
N LYS A 289 6.04 -7.75 6.61
CA LYS A 289 5.75 -8.99 5.88
C LYS A 289 6.79 -9.30 4.79
N GLY A 290 7.48 -8.29 4.26
CA GLY A 290 8.57 -8.45 3.29
C GLY A 290 8.12 -8.94 1.91
N ASP A 291 6.91 -8.62 1.53
CA ASP A 291 6.24 -9.00 0.31
C ASP A 291 6.26 -7.82 -0.69
N LEU A 292 6.54 -8.04 -1.97
CA LEU A 292 6.48 -7.00 -2.99
C LEU A 292 5.05 -6.68 -3.45
N HIS A 293 4.09 -6.83 -2.54
CA HIS A 293 2.70 -6.64 -2.86
C HIS A 293 2.36 -5.16 -3.13
N GLY A 294 1.80 -4.89 -4.31
CA GLY A 294 1.54 -3.53 -4.78
C GLY A 294 0.73 -2.68 -3.81
N HIS A 295 -0.23 -3.24 -3.05
CA HIS A 295 -1.04 -2.46 -2.12
C HIS A 295 -0.24 -1.87 -0.94
N GLY A 296 0.73 -2.61 -0.41
CA GLY A 296 1.61 -2.12 0.65
C GLY A 296 2.59 -1.07 0.13
N LEU A 297 3.31 -1.40 -0.96
CA LEU A 297 4.38 -0.56 -1.47
C LEU A 297 3.87 0.72 -2.15
N SER A 298 2.67 0.71 -2.74
CA SER A 298 2.04 1.92 -3.31
C SER A 298 1.72 3.00 -2.28
N THR A 299 1.67 2.66 -0.98
CA THR A 299 1.47 3.65 0.09
C THR A 299 2.51 4.76 0.08
N ALA A 300 3.74 4.45 -0.32
CA ALA A 300 4.80 5.44 -0.51
C ALA A 300 4.36 6.54 -1.51
N TYR A 301 3.76 6.15 -2.63
CA TYR A 301 3.29 7.08 -3.64
C TYR A 301 1.92 7.69 -3.33
N ILE A 302 1.12 7.09 -2.45
CA ILE A 302 -0.10 7.71 -1.91
C ILE A 302 0.25 8.98 -1.11
N VAL A 303 1.31 8.95 -0.31
CA VAL A 303 1.76 10.16 0.41
C VAL A 303 2.30 11.21 -0.57
N VAL A 304 2.95 10.79 -1.66
CA VAL A 304 3.39 11.72 -2.72
C VAL A 304 2.17 12.32 -3.45
N ALA A 305 1.13 11.53 -3.72
CA ALA A 305 -0.14 12.04 -4.27
C ALA A 305 -0.78 13.06 -3.32
N ALA A 306 -0.79 12.78 -2.00
CA ALA A 306 -1.25 13.72 -0.99
C ALA A 306 -0.43 15.02 -0.97
N ALA A 307 0.90 14.93 -1.16
CA ALA A 307 1.76 16.11 -1.29
C ALA A 307 1.45 16.93 -2.55
N LEU A 308 1.20 16.27 -3.69
CA LEU A 308 0.78 16.94 -4.93
C LEU A 308 -0.58 17.61 -4.76
N ALA A 309 -1.54 16.93 -4.13
CA ALA A 309 -2.84 17.49 -3.75
C ALA A 309 -2.67 18.72 -2.84
N PHE A 310 -1.73 18.66 -1.88
CA PHE A 310 -1.40 19.80 -1.03
C PHE A 310 -0.75 20.95 -1.81
N SER A 311 0.16 20.64 -2.73
CA SER A 311 0.74 21.65 -3.63
C SER A 311 -0.34 22.36 -4.44
N TYR A 312 -1.32 21.59 -4.97
CA TYR A 312 -2.47 22.17 -5.69
C TYR A 312 -3.32 23.06 -4.78
N TYR A 313 -3.65 22.57 -3.56
CA TYR A 313 -4.43 23.30 -2.57
C TYR A 313 -3.87 24.70 -2.25
N LEU A 314 -2.53 24.86 -2.24
CA LEU A 314 -1.85 26.12 -1.97
C LEU A 314 -1.75 27.06 -3.19
N LEU A 315 -2.06 26.59 -4.39
CA LEU A 315 -1.90 27.39 -5.61
C LEU A 315 -3.11 28.32 -5.84
N PRO A 316 -2.89 29.65 -5.95
CA PRO A 316 -3.97 30.60 -6.22
C PRO A 316 -4.52 30.49 -7.65
N ALA A 317 -5.69 31.09 -7.87
CA ALA A 317 -6.42 31.02 -9.13
C ALA A 317 -5.59 31.48 -10.34
N GLU A 318 -4.78 32.54 -10.18
CA GLU A 318 -3.95 33.17 -11.23
C GLU A 318 -2.86 32.21 -11.75
N ARG A 319 -2.45 31.23 -10.95
CA ARG A 319 -1.45 30.24 -11.33
C ARG A 319 -2.06 29.02 -12.07
N ARG A 320 -3.05 29.27 -12.91
CA ARG A 320 -3.80 28.21 -13.63
C ARG A 320 -2.89 27.18 -14.30
N ARG A 321 -1.81 27.59 -15.01
CA ARG A 321 -0.90 26.65 -15.70
C ARG A 321 -0.20 25.72 -14.72
N GLN A 322 0.19 26.21 -13.54
CA GLN A 322 0.81 25.39 -12.51
C GLN A 322 -0.21 24.42 -11.89
N ARG A 323 -1.44 24.87 -11.63
CA ARG A 323 -2.53 24.03 -11.15
C ARG A 323 -2.82 22.88 -12.11
N LEU A 324 -2.93 23.16 -13.42
CA LEU A 324 -3.10 22.13 -14.45
C LEU A 324 -1.89 21.18 -14.50
N GLY A 325 -0.66 21.67 -14.35
CA GLY A 325 0.54 20.86 -14.32
C GLY A 325 0.59 19.93 -13.11
N VAL A 326 0.19 20.39 -11.92
CA VAL A 326 0.13 19.55 -10.69
C VAL A 326 -0.97 18.51 -10.82
N LEU A 327 -2.16 18.86 -11.32
CA LEU A 327 -3.26 17.91 -11.50
C LEU A 327 -2.92 16.86 -12.55
N PHE A 328 -2.67 17.25 -13.78
CA PHE A 328 -2.58 16.30 -14.89
C PHE A 328 -1.16 15.74 -15.05
N GLY A 329 -0.12 16.58 -14.87
CA GLY A 329 1.27 16.14 -14.91
C GLY A 329 1.70 15.43 -13.63
N GLY A 330 1.30 15.91 -12.46
CA GLY A 330 1.67 15.32 -11.16
C GLY A 330 0.74 14.18 -10.74
N LEU A 331 -0.52 14.51 -10.37
CA LEU A 331 -1.48 13.49 -9.90
C LEU A 331 -1.86 12.51 -11.01
N GLY A 332 -1.93 12.96 -12.28
CA GLY A 332 -2.15 12.08 -13.43
C GLY A 332 -1.02 11.07 -13.62
N LEU A 333 0.25 11.48 -13.44
CA LEU A 333 1.41 10.57 -13.46
C LEU A 333 1.29 9.51 -12.36
N VAL A 334 0.99 9.93 -11.11
CA VAL A 334 0.84 8.99 -10.00
C VAL A 334 -0.32 8.04 -10.25
N ALA A 335 -1.46 8.52 -10.75
CA ALA A 335 -2.60 7.69 -11.14
C ALA A 335 -2.22 6.67 -12.21
N GLY A 336 -1.40 7.06 -13.19
CA GLY A 336 -0.85 6.17 -14.22
C GLY A 336 0.02 5.06 -13.62
N ILE A 337 0.94 5.41 -12.72
CA ILE A 337 1.76 4.42 -12.00
C ILE A 337 0.89 3.45 -11.20
N PHE A 338 -0.13 3.94 -10.51
CA PHE A 338 -1.07 3.08 -9.79
C PHE A 338 -1.80 2.10 -10.72
N GLY A 339 -2.08 2.49 -11.96
CA GLY A 339 -2.77 1.64 -12.92
C GLY A 339 -2.09 0.29 -13.15
N PHE A 340 -0.75 0.23 -13.17
CA PHE A 340 0.01 -1.01 -13.37
C PHE A 340 0.80 -1.48 -12.13
N MET A 341 0.89 -0.66 -11.07
CA MET A 341 1.52 -1.02 -9.80
C MET A 341 0.52 -1.59 -8.79
N ASN A 342 -0.62 -0.95 -8.64
CA ASN A 342 -1.74 -1.33 -7.79
C ASN A 342 -2.99 -0.55 -8.21
N THR A 343 -3.77 -1.11 -9.10
CA THR A 343 -4.97 -0.47 -9.68
C THR A 343 -5.95 0.04 -8.59
N TRP A 344 -5.96 -0.60 -7.41
CA TRP A 344 -6.77 -0.17 -6.27
C TRP A 344 -6.39 1.20 -5.70
N SER A 345 -5.19 1.71 -5.99
CA SER A 345 -4.75 3.04 -5.55
C SER A 345 -5.10 4.15 -6.54
N LEU A 346 -5.48 3.80 -7.78
CA LEU A 346 -5.87 4.80 -8.78
C LEU A 346 -7.10 5.64 -8.33
N PRO A 347 -8.19 5.04 -7.78
CA PRO A 347 -9.30 5.82 -7.24
C PRO A 347 -8.89 6.76 -6.11
N THR A 348 -7.88 6.40 -5.30
CA THR A 348 -7.38 7.27 -4.23
C THR A 348 -6.69 8.51 -4.78
N ALA A 349 -5.91 8.40 -5.86
CA ALA A 349 -5.32 9.56 -6.52
C ALA A 349 -6.41 10.50 -7.09
N VAL A 350 -7.46 9.94 -7.69
CA VAL A 350 -8.63 10.69 -8.17
C VAL A 350 -9.38 11.37 -7.00
N GLY A 351 -9.58 10.66 -5.90
CA GLY A 351 -10.22 11.19 -4.69
C GLY A 351 -9.41 12.34 -4.06
N LEU A 352 -8.09 12.23 -4.02
CA LEU A 352 -7.20 13.30 -3.56
C LEU A 352 -7.25 14.52 -4.49
N ALA A 353 -7.30 14.31 -5.80
CA ALA A 353 -7.52 15.39 -6.76
C ALA A 353 -8.87 16.08 -6.51
N TRP A 354 -9.94 15.29 -6.36
CA TRP A 354 -11.27 15.82 -6.07
C TRP A 354 -11.32 16.65 -4.80
N LEU A 355 -10.83 16.11 -3.69
CA LEU A 355 -10.83 16.80 -2.40
C LEU A 355 -9.97 18.07 -2.44
N SER A 356 -8.78 18.02 -3.05
CA SER A 356 -7.91 19.21 -3.13
C SER A 356 -8.50 20.30 -3.99
N VAL A 357 -9.16 19.96 -5.09
CA VAL A 357 -9.85 20.93 -5.97
C VAL A 357 -11.09 21.54 -5.27
N ALA A 358 -11.86 20.71 -4.55
CA ALA A 358 -13.02 21.19 -3.81
C ALA A 358 -12.64 22.05 -2.60
N ALA A 359 -11.56 21.68 -1.87
CA ALA A 359 -11.15 22.35 -0.65
C ALA A 359 -10.29 23.60 -0.85
N ALA A 360 -9.58 23.73 -1.99
CA ALA A 360 -8.71 24.88 -2.27
C ALA A 360 -9.48 26.21 -2.27
N ASP A 361 -8.82 27.33 -1.92
CA ASP A 361 -9.43 28.67 -1.99
C ASP A 361 -9.86 29.01 -3.43
N ALA A 362 -8.99 28.66 -4.39
CA ALA A 362 -9.31 28.88 -5.81
C ALA A 362 -10.48 28.02 -6.25
N HIS A 363 -11.58 28.66 -6.72
CA HIS A 363 -12.76 27.95 -7.19
C HIS A 363 -12.45 26.98 -8.33
N PRO A 364 -13.05 25.78 -8.41
CA PRO A 364 -12.81 24.80 -9.49
C PRO A 364 -13.00 25.39 -10.90
N ALA A 365 -13.99 26.25 -11.10
CA ALA A 365 -14.25 26.91 -12.38
C ALA A 365 -13.04 27.69 -12.93
N THR A 366 -12.17 28.23 -12.07
CA THR A 366 -10.97 28.99 -12.45
C THR A 366 -9.88 28.15 -13.16
N LEU A 367 -10.09 26.82 -13.29
CA LEU A 367 -9.31 25.96 -14.18
C LEU A 367 -9.68 26.18 -15.66
N LEU A 368 -10.82 26.81 -15.95
CA LEU A 368 -11.30 27.15 -17.30
C LEU A 368 -10.96 28.59 -17.66
N PRO A 369 -11.07 29.00 -18.92
CA PRO A 369 -10.97 30.41 -19.32
C PRO A 369 -12.07 31.28 -18.68
N GLY A 370 -11.76 32.53 -18.33
CA GLY A 370 -12.64 33.43 -17.55
C GLY A 370 -14.09 33.46 -17.99
N ALA A 371 -14.35 33.64 -19.27
CA ALA A 371 -15.73 33.71 -19.81
C ALA A 371 -16.57 32.42 -19.57
N VAL A 372 -15.89 31.27 -19.37
CA VAL A 372 -16.55 30.00 -19.03
C VAL A 372 -16.63 29.86 -17.51
N ALA A 373 -15.58 30.28 -16.80
CA ALA A 373 -15.54 30.26 -15.34
C ALA A 373 -16.70 31.05 -14.73
N ASP A 374 -16.95 32.28 -15.22
CA ASP A 374 -18.00 33.19 -14.73
C ASP A 374 -19.42 32.58 -14.88
N ARG A 375 -19.62 31.70 -15.86
CA ARG A 375 -20.92 31.01 -16.05
C ARG A 375 -21.12 29.84 -15.10
N LEU A 376 -20.04 29.35 -14.50
CA LEU A 376 -20.04 28.16 -13.60
C LEU A 376 -19.99 28.55 -12.13
N THR A 377 -20.14 29.85 -11.79
CA THR A 377 -20.19 30.37 -10.42
C THR A 377 -21.53 31.07 -10.11
N PRO A 378 -22.71 30.46 -10.43
CA PRO A 378 -24.00 31.14 -10.38
C PRO A 378 -24.46 31.54 -8.95
N PHE A 379 -23.82 31.02 -7.88
CA PHE A 379 -24.26 31.24 -6.50
C PHE A 379 -23.26 32.06 -5.66
N GLU A 380 -22.17 32.59 -6.26
CA GLU A 380 -21.13 33.30 -5.47
C GLU A 380 -21.60 34.68 -4.96
N ASP A 381 -22.57 35.30 -5.60
CA ASP A 381 -23.07 36.64 -5.27
C ASP A 381 -24.35 36.63 -4.38
N GLU A 382 -24.84 35.45 -3.97
CA GLU A 382 -26.08 35.33 -3.20
C GLU A 382 -25.83 35.17 -1.69
N ASP A 383 -26.36 36.11 -0.89
CA ASP A 383 -26.32 36.06 0.56
C ASP A 383 -27.47 35.22 1.15
N GLY A 384 -27.14 34.26 2.01
CA GLY A 384 -28.12 33.42 2.69
C GLY A 384 -27.63 32.00 3.01
N GLY A 385 -28.31 31.28 3.90
CA GLY A 385 -27.93 29.94 4.31
C GLY A 385 -28.11 28.87 3.24
N LEU A 386 -29.22 28.88 2.50
CA LEU A 386 -29.52 27.93 1.44
C LEU A 386 -28.67 28.17 0.19
N PRO A 387 -28.49 29.41 -0.32
CA PRO A 387 -27.60 29.68 -1.43
C PRO A 387 -26.16 29.26 -1.15
N ARG A 388 -25.65 29.50 0.06
CA ARG A 388 -24.30 29.05 0.47
C ARG A 388 -24.15 27.53 0.45
N LEU A 389 -25.14 26.79 0.94
CA LEU A 389 -25.11 25.33 0.86
C LEU A 389 -25.15 24.82 -0.59
N ALA A 390 -25.95 25.49 -1.44
CA ALA A 390 -26.00 25.19 -2.87
C ALA A 390 -24.67 25.48 -3.56
N ALA A 391 -24.01 26.61 -3.25
CA ALA A 391 -22.69 26.97 -3.75
C ALA A 391 -21.62 25.94 -3.33
N GLU A 392 -21.63 25.53 -2.07
CA GLU A 392 -20.71 24.48 -1.59
C GLU A 392 -20.97 23.12 -2.26
N ALA A 393 -22.22 22.70 -2.38
CA ALA A 393 -22.57 21.48 -3.08
C ALA A 393 -22.14 21.52 -4.56
N TRP A 394 -22.40 22.65 -5.23
CA TRP A 394 -21.99 22.87 -6.62
C TRP A 394 -20.48 22.85 -6.80
N ARG A 395 -19.74 23.49 -5.89
CA ARG A 395 -18.27 23.46 -5.86
C ARG A 395 -17.73 22.03 -5.79
N VAL A 396 -18.29 21.21 -4.91
CA VAL A 396 -17.92 19.81 -4.72
C VAL A 396 -18.22 19.00 -5.98
N VAL A 397 -19.38 19.21 -6.60
CA VAL A 397 -19.77 18.55 -7.86
C VAL A 397 -18.84 18.98 -8.99
N LEU A 398 -18.58 20.28 -9.13
CA LEU A 398 -17.73 20.80 -10.20
C LEU A 398 -16.28 20.31 -10.08
N ALA A 399 -15.78 20.12 -8.86
CA ALA A 399 -14.46 19.56 -8.60
C ALA A 399 -14.29 18.10 -9.08
N ALA A 400 -15.38 17.37 -9.25
CA ALA A 400 -15.33 15.99 -9.76
C ALA A 400 -14.88 15.92 -11.23
N VAL A 401 -15.13 16.97 -12.02
CA VAL A 401 -14.76 16.99 -13.44
C VAL A 401 -13.23 16.94 -13.64
N PRO A 402 -12.42 17.86 -13.10
CA PRO A 402 -10.97 17.78 -13.23
C PRO A 402 -10.40 16.53 -12.54
N ALA A 403 -11.02 16.03 -11.47
CA ALA A 403 -10.61 14.79 -10.84
C ALA A 403 -10.84 13.57 -11.75
N ALA A 404 -12.00 13.49 -12.42
CA ALA A 404 -12.26 12.44 -13.41
C ALA A 404 -11.24 12.48 -14.56
N LEU A 405 -10.86 13.69 -15.01
CA LEU A 405 -9.83 13.85 -16.03
C LEU A 405 -8.44 13.39 -15.55
N VAL A 406 -8.10 13.55 -14.26
CA VAL A 406 -6.90 12.93 -13.68
C VAL A 406 -6.96 11.41 -13.80
N GLY A 407 -8.13 10.81 -13.54
CA GLY A 407 -8.37 9.39 -13.76
C GLY A 407 -8.18 8.98 -15.22
N VAL A 408 -8.73 9.74 -16.17
CA VAL A 408 -8.56 9.50 -17.61
C VAL A 408 -7.07 9.53 -18.01
N VAL A 409 -6.31 10.53 -17.52
CA VAL A 409 -4.86 10.59 -17.75
C VAL A 409 -4.17 9.37 -17.15
N GLY A 410 -4.54 8.97 -15.94
CA GLY A 410 -4.00 7.77 -15.30
C GLY A 410 -4.25 6.50 -16.12
N VAL A 411 -5.50 6.31 -16.58
CA VAL A 411 -5.87 5.17 -17.45
C VAL A 411 -5.10 5.21 -18.77
N ALA A 412 -4.95 6.36 -19.39
CA ALA A 412 -4.20 6.52 -20.64
C ALA A 412 -2.71 6.14 -20.44
N LEU A 413 -2.09 6.59 -19.35
CA LEU A 413 -0.69 6.28 -19.03
C LEU A 413 -0.47 4.81 -18.68
N ALA A 414 -1.46 4.12 -18.13
CA ALA A 414 -1.41 2.70 -17.78
C ALA A 414 -2.05 1.81 -18.85
N SER A 415 -2.48 2.36 -19.99
CA SER A 415 -3.29 1.64 -20.99
C SER A 415 -2.71 0.31 -21.46
N PRO A 416 -1.39 0.12 -21.68
CA PRO A 416 -0.88 -1.17 -22.08
C PRO A 416 -1.22 -2.27 -21.06
N PHE A 417 -1.07 -1.98 -19.76
CA PHE A 417 -1.43 -2.92 -18.70
C PHE A 417 -2.94 -3.12 -18.61
N LEU A 418 -3.74 -2.06 -18.62
CA LEU A 418 -5.19 -2.15 -18.44
C LEU A 418 -5.90 -2.87 -19.60
N VAL A 419 -5.34 -2.77 -20.81
CA VAL A 419 -5.89 -3.46 -21.99
C VAL A 419 -5.47 -4.93 -22.04
N PHE A 420 -4.21 -5.25 -21.74
CA PHE A 420 -3.67 -6.61 -21.92
C PHE A 420 -3.52 -7.39 -20.63
N GLY A 421 -3.37 -6.73 -19.49
CA GLY A 421 -3.15 -7.35 -18.17
C GLY A 421 -4.39 -7.44 -17.29
N ALA A 422 -5.57 -7.04 -17.79
CA ALA A 422 -6.80 -7.08 -17.01
C ALA A 422 -7.18 -8.51 -16.60
N VAL A 423 -7.50 -8.71 -15.33
CA VAL A 423 -7.92 -10.00 -14.78
C VAL A 423 -9.42 -10.19 -15.06
N PRO A 424 -9.84 -11.24 -15.79
CA PRO A 424 -11.21 -11.43 -16.23
C PRO A 424 -12.19 -11.82 -15.10
N THR A 425 -11.67 -12.21 -13.93
CA THR A 425 -12.49 -12.69 -12.79
C THR A 425 -13.08 -11.59 -11.91
N ASN A 426 -12.99 -10.32 -12.31
CA ASN A 426 -13.58 -9.21 -11.58
C ASN A 426 -15.04 -9.01 -12.00
N ASP A 427 -16.00 -9.32 -11.08
CA ASP A 427 -17.45 -9.24 -11.31
C ASP A 427 -18.05 -7.86 -11.00
N GLY A 428 -17.21 -6.80 -11.00
CA GLY A 428 -17.65 -5.42 -10.80
C GLY A 428 -17.67 -4.97 -9.34
N ILE A 429 -18.61 -4.05 -9.02
CA ILE A 429 -18.72 -3.38 -7.73
C ILE A 429 -20.00 -3.81 -7.01
N GLY A 430 -19.89 -4.10 -5.72
CA GLY A 430 -21.01 -4.30 -4.82
C GLY A 430 -21.19 -3.12 -3.87
N LEU A 431 -22.42 -2.90 -3.43
CA LEU A 431 -22.78 -1.86 -2.49
C LEU A 431 -23.19 -2.47 -1.15
N PHE A 432 -22.92 -1.75 -0.07
CA PHE A 432 -23.36 -2.05 1.28
C PHE A 432 -23.03 -3.47 1.76
N PRO A 433 -21.73 -3.83 1.86
CA PRO A 433 -21.33 -5.11 2.45
C PRO A 433 -21.76 -5.20 3.93
N PRO A 434 -21.57 -6.37 4.58
CA PRO A 434 -21.79 -6.49 6.02
C PRO A 434 -21.04 -5.40 6.79
N ARG A 435 -21.73 -4.73 7.73
CA ARG A 435 -21.22 -3.56 8.46
C ARG A 435 -20.14 -3.95 9.46
N THR A 436 -19.16 -3.07 9.60
CA THR A 436 -18.15 -3.18 10.66
C THR A 436 -18.79 -2.85 12.02
N GLY A 437 -18.60 -3.72 13.00
CA GLY A 437 -19.05 -3.49 14.37
C GLY A 437 -18.29 -2.33 15.06
N LEU A 438 -18.92 -1.65 16.01
CA LEU A 438 -18.31 -0.49 16.67
C LEU A 438 -17.05 -0.85 17.46
N ALA A 439 -17.08 -1.92 18.26
CA ALA A 439 -15.94 -2.31 19.10
C ALA A 439 -14.69 -2.67 18.27
N PRO A 440 -14.75 -3.59 17.29
CA PRO A 440 -13.61 -3.87 16.44
C PRO A 440 -13.11 -2.65 15.64
N PHE A 441 -14.03 -1.78 15.21
CA PHE A 441 -13.66 -0.51 14.55
C PHE A 441 -12.84 0.41 15.45
N LEU A 442 -13.30 0.61 16.71
CA LEU A 442 -12.61 1.46 17.67
C LEU A 442 -11.29 0.87 18.15
N VAL A 443 -11.18 -0.44 18.24
CA VAL A 443 -9.92 -1.11 18.59
C VAL A 443 -8.84 -0.92 17.51
N ILE A 444 -9.25 -0.80 16.24
CA ILE A 444 -8.28 -0.52 15.15
C ILE A 444 -8.02 0.99 15.04
N TYR A 445 -9.07 1.80 14.90
CA TYR A 445 -8.96 3.20 14.51
C TYR A 445 -9.17 4.20 15.65
N GLY A 446 -9.52 3.73 16.86
CA GLY A 446 -9.95 4.59 17.97
C GLY A 446 -8.93 5.63 18.41
N GLY A 447 -7.64 5.31 18.38
CA GLY A 447 -6.56 6.27 18.67
C GLY A 447 -6.56 7.47 17.71
N LEU A 448 -6.62 7.19 16.39
CA LEU A 448 -6.70 8.22 15.37
C LEU A 448 -7.99 9.04 15.48
N LEU A 449 -9.13 8.36 15.69
CA LEU A 449 -10.43 9.04 15.82
C LEU A 449 -10.50 9.93 17.05
N ALA A 450 -9.94 9.51 18.17
CA ALA A 450 -9.87 10.32 19.39
C ALA A 450 -9.04 11.59 19.16
N LEU A 451 -7.90 11.47 18.50
CA LEU A 451 -7.05 12.58 18.12
C LEU A 451 -7.78 13.56 17.19
N PHE A 452 -8.48 13.05 16.17
CA PHE A 452 -9.24 13.87 15.22
C PHE A 452 -10.45 14.54 15.87
N ALA A 453 -11.19 13.85 16.72
CA ALA A 453 -12.27 14.43 17.48
C ALA A 453 -11.76 15.56 18.41
N GLY A 454 -10.66 15.31 19.12
CA GLY A 454 -10.00 16.33 19.93
C GLY A 454 -9.59 17.55 19.12
N TYR A 455 -8.97 17.33 17.95
CA TYR A 455 -8.56 18.42 17.04
C TYR A 455 -9.75 19.25 16.57
N VAL A 456 -10.80 18.58 16.07
CA VAL A 456 -12.02 19.24 15.57
C VAL A 456 -12.73 20.01 16.69
N LEU A 457 -12.79 19.45 17.90
CA LEU A 457 -13.38 20.12 19.07
C LEU A 457 -12.59 21.36 19.46
N VAL A 458 -11.25 21.26 19.57
CA VAL A 458 -10.41 22.41 19.94
C VAL A 458 -10.53 23.53 18.93
N ARG A 459 -10.52 23.23 17.63
CA ARG A 459 -10.60 24.24 16.56
C ARG A 459 -12.02 24.78 16.35
N GLY A 460 -13.06 23.97 16.55
CA GLY A 460 -14.47 24.32 16.34
C GLY A 460 -15.11 25.02 17.52
N TRP A 461 -14.69 24.71 18.76
CA TRP A 461 -15.32 25.15 19.98
C TRP A 461 -15.48 26.67 20.15
N PRO A 462 -14.46 27.51 19.82
CA PRO A 462 -14.61 28.95 19.92
C PRO A 462 -15.74 29.52 19.05
N ALA A 463 -15.97 28.96 17.89
CA ALA A 463 -17.07 29.36 17.03
C ALA A 463 -18.42 28.81 17.49
N ALA A 464 -18.45 27.56 17.93
CA ALA A 464 -19.65 26.93 18.46
C ALA A 464 -20.19 27.71 19.67
N ARG A 465 -19.33 28.17 20.57
CA ARG A 465 -19.73 29.00 21.73
C ARG A 465 -20.29 30.39 21.37
N ARG A 466 -19.89 30.95 20.24
CA ARG A 466 -20.39 32.26 19.75
C ARG A 466 -21.75 32.15 19.04
N ALA A 467 -22.13 30.95 18.61
CA ALA A 467 -23.44 30.73 17.99
C ALA A 467 -24.59 30.97 18.97
N PRO A 468 -25.76 31.43 18.50
CA PRO A 468 -26.95 31.56 19.34
C PRO A 468 -27.29 30.21 20.01
N ARG A 469 -27.78 30.26 21.26
CA ARG A 469 -28.13 29.04 22.02
C ARG A 469 -29.14 28.15 21.30
N SER A 470 -30.08 28.77 20.58
CA SER A 470 -31.04 28.02 19.75
C SER A 470 -30.40 27.24 18.64
N VAL A 471 -29.36 27.80 17.97
CA VAL A 471 -28.58 27.13 16.95
C VAL A 471 -27.77 26.00 17.56
N GLN A 472 -27.12 26.24 18.72
CA GLN A 472 -26.38 25.20 19.43
C GLN A 472 -27.28 24.00 19.79
N ALA A 473 -28.45 24.30 20.37
CA ALA A 473 -29.44 23.27 20.75
C ALA A 473 -29.98 22.54 19.52
N GLY A 474 -30.26 23.25 18.42
CA GLY A 474 -30.74 22.67 17.17
C GLY A 474 -29.73 21.72 16.56
N VAL A 475 -28.47 22.14 16.44
CA VAL A 475 -27.37 21.30 15.90
C VAL A 475 -27.15 20.07 16.81
N ALA A 476 -27.17 20.24 18.13
CA ALA A 476 -27.02 19.13 19.07
C ALA A 476 -28.18 18.14 18.94
N LEU A 477 -29.43 18.62 18.87
CA LEU A 477 -30.60 17.75 18.70
C LEU A 477 -30.62 16.99 17.41
N VAL A 478 -30.36 17.68 16.28
CA VAL A 478 -30.28 17.04 14.94
C VAL A 478 -29.13 16.07 14.89
N GLY A 479 -27.95 16.43 15.44
CA GLY A 479 -26.78 15.54 15.51
C GLY A 479 -27.05 14.28 16.31
N LEU A 480 -27.65 14.41 17.52
CA LEU A 480 -28.03 13.29 18.36
C LEU A 480 -29.08 12.40 17.70
N ALA A 481 -30.10 12.99 17.07
CA ALA A 481 -31.10 12.24 16.31
C ALA A 481 -30.50 11.48 15.14
N ALA A 482 -29.59 12.12 14.37
CA ALA A 482 -28.90 11.48 13.25
C ALA A 482 -28.01 10.31 13.71
N VAL A 483 -27.20 10.52 14.75
CA VAL A 483 -26.37 9.46 15.35
C VAL A 483 -27.24 8.33 15.91
N GLY A 484 -28.32 8.66 16.61
CA GLY A 484 -29.26 7.68 17.11
C GLY A 484 -29.93 6.87 16.00
N ALA A 485 -30.35 7.50 14.92
CA ALA A 485 -30.91 6.82 13.73
C ALA A 485 -29.86 5.92 13.04
N LEU A 486 -28.62 6.39 12.90
CA LEU A 486 -27.52 5.60 12.31
C LEU A 486 -27.21 4.36 13.14
N LEU A 487 -27.26 4.46 14.47
CA LEU A 487 -26.96 3.33 15.35
C LEU A 487 -28.11 2.35 15.44
N SER A 488 -29.37 2.85 15.63
CA SER A 488 -30.51 1.99 15.95
C SER A 488 -31.32 1.56 14.74
N VAL A 489 -31.51 2.43 13.74
CA VAL A 489 -32.36 2.13 12.56
C VAL A 489 -31.51 1.60 11.40
N LEU A 490 -30.40 2.26 11.09
CA LEU A 490 -29.56 1.90 9.93
C LEU A 490 -28.45 0.93 10.28
N SER A 491 -28.24 0.64 11.57
CA SER A 491 -27.14 -0.23 12.04
C SER A 491 -25.80 0.11 11.39
N PHE A 492 -25.46 1.42 11.33
CA PHE A 492 -24.26 1.92 10.68
C PHE A 492 -23.34 2.67 11.67
N PRO A 493 -22.72 1.94 12.61
CA PRO A 493 -21.95 2.54 13.71
C PRO A 493 -20.71 3.29 13.21
N VAL A 494 -20.06 2.83 12.16
CA VAL A 494 -18.87 3.50 11.60
C VAL A 494 -19.23 4.90 11.11
N LEU A 495 -20.32 5.04 10.35
CA LEU A 495 -20.79 6.35 9.89
C LEU A 495 -21.26 7.24 11.06
N ALA A 496 -21.87 6.65 12.08
CA ALA A 496 -22.33 7.39 13.25
C ALA A 496 -21.16 8.07 14.00
N VAL A 497 -19.99 7.45 14.04
CA VAL A 497 -18.79 8.00 14.66
C VAL A 497 -18.03 8.92 13.69
N THR A 498 -17.82 8.50 12.45
CA THR A 498 -16.99 9.22 11.49
C THR A 498 -17.70 10.40 10.85
N GLY A 499 -19.00 10.30 10.60
CA GLY A 499 -19.80 11.33 9.93
C GLY A 499 -19.68 12.72 10.57
N PRO A 500 -19.92 12.87 11.88
CA PRO A 500 -19.75 14.14 12.57
C PRO A 500 -18.33 14.73 12.46
N ILE A 501 -17.30 13.87 12.54
CA ILE A 501 -15.90 14.29 12.41
C ILE A 501 -15.62 14.81 11.00
N LEU A 502 -16.10 14.10 9.96
CA LEU A 502 -15.92 14.48 8.55
C LEU A 502 -16.63 15.82 8.24
N LEU A 503 -17.89 15.98 8.68
CA LEU A 503 -18.66 17.20 8.47
C LEU A 503 -18.02 18.39 9.19
N ALA A 504 -17.58 18.19 10.43
CA ALA A 504 -16.92 19.25 11.17
C ALA A 504 -15.55 19.61 10.60
N ALA A 505 -14.76 18.62 10.13
CA ALA A 505 -13.49 18.86 9.45
C ALA A 505 -13.70 19.66 8.15
N TRP A 506 -14.69 19.30 7.33
CA TRP A 506 -15.04 20.08 6.14
C TRP A 506 -15.43 21.52 6.47
N TRP A 507 -16.30 21.71 7.47
CA TRP A 507 -16.68 23.05 7.93
C TRP A 507 -15.47 23.85 8.41
N LEU A 508 -14.53 23.24 9.15
CA LEU A 508 -13.31 23.92 9.60
C LEU A 508 -12.43 24.37 8.43
N VAL A 509 -12.27 23.52 7.39
CA VAL A 509 -11.55 23.90 6.17
C VAL A 509 -12.22 25.11 5.49
N ARG A 510 -13.53 25.05 5.30
CA ARG A 510 -14.27 26.08 4.57
C ARG A 510 -14.44 27.40 5.35
N THR A 511 -14.05 27.42 6.62
CA THR A 511 -14.07 28.62 7.48
C THR A 511 -12.66 29.04 7.92
N ASP A 512 -11.60 28.57 7.24
CA ASP A 512 -10.17 28.88 7.48
C ASP A 512 -9.67 28.58 8.91
N ARG A 513 -10.39 27.70 9.64
CA ARG A 513 -10.00 27.26 10.98
C ARG A 513 -9.09 26.04 10.98
N ALA A 514 -9.13 25.28 9.90
CA ALA A 514 -8.22 24.18 9.63
C ALA A 514 -7.66 24.31 8.22
N GLY A 515 -6.52 23.67 7.95
CA GLY A 515 -5.89 23.63 6.65
C GLY A 515 -5.89 22.25 6.03
N PHE A 516 -4.82 21.93 5.33
CA PHE A 516 -4.71 20.67 4.59
C PHE A 516 -4.69 19.43 5.50
N GLU A 517 -4.34 19.57 6.79
CA GLU A 517 -4.47 18.49 7.78
C GLU A 517 -5.91 17.94 7.88
N ALA A 518 -6.90 18.83 7.79
CA ALA A 518 -8.30 18.41 7.81
C ALA A 518 -8.73 17.80 6.47
N VAL A 519 -8.17 18.23 5.35
CA VAL A 519 -8.38 17.58 4.03
C VAL A 519 -7.84 16.15 4.05
N LEU A 520 -6.65 15.92 4.61
CA LEU A 520 -6.08 14.59 4.77
C LEU A 520 -6.89 13.72 5.75
N LEU A 521 -7.38 14.31 6.84
CA LEU A 521 -8.31 13.64 7.76
C LEU A 521 -9.55 13.13 7.01
N ILE A 522 -10.17 14.00 6.20
CA ILE A 522 -11.34 13.64 5.40
C ILE A 522 -10.99 12.53 4.41
N ALA A 523 -9.83 12.63 3.73
CA ALA A 523 -9.39 11.60 2.78
C ALA A 523 -9.18 10.24 3.47
N GLY A 524 -8.45 10.20 4.59
CA GLY A 524 -8.13 8.97 5.30
C GLY A 524 -9.36 8.30 5.92
N ILE A 525 -10.15 9.06 6.69
CA ILE A 525 -11.38 8.54 7.32
C ILE A 525 -12.45 8.23 6.27
N GLY A 526 -12.54 9.02 5.19
CA GLY A 526 -13.45 8.77 4.08
C GLY A 526 -13.15 7.44 3.37
N LEU A 527 -11.87 7.10 3.15
CA LEU A 527 -11.47 5.79 2.61
C LEU A 527 -11.82 4.65 3.58
N ILE A 528 -11.57 4.83 4.89
CA ILE A 528 -11.93 3.84 5.89
C ILE A 528 -13.45 3.61 5.91
N LEU A 529 -14.25 4.67 5.87
CA LEU A 529 -15.71 4.60 5.78
C LEU A 529 -16.18 3.92 4.48
N SER A 530 -15.48 4.17 3.36
CA SER A 530 -15.86 3.63 2.05
C SER A 530 -15.90 2.09 2.02
N MET A 531 -15.12 1.41 2.85
CA MET A 531 -15.11 -0.05 2.96
C MET A 531 -16.42 -0.64 3.49
N ASP A 532 -17.25 0.16 4.17
CA ASP A 532 -18.60 -0.22 4.62
C ASP A 532 -19.70 0.21 3.64
N LEU A 533 -19.34 0.94 2.58
CA LEU A 533 -20.26 1.41 1.55
C LEU A 533 -20.13 0.65 0.24
N VAL A 534 -18.89 0.37 -0.17
CA VAL A 534 -18.58 -0.17 -1.50
C VAL A 534 -17.52 -1.26 -1.37
N TYR A 535 -17.64 -2.31 -2.18
CA TYR A 535 -16.62 -3.35 -2.30
C TYR A 535 -16.49 -3.84 -3.74
N ALA A 536 -15.31 -4.30 -4.12
CA ALA A 536 -15.11 -4.96 -5.40
C ALA A 536 -15.42 -6.46 -5.27
N LYS A 537 -16.15 -6.98 -6.25
CA LYS A 537 -16.47 -8.40 -6.38
C LYS A 537 -15.30 -9.09 -7.09
N VAL A 538 -14.40 -9.64 -6.30
CA VAL A 538 -13.21 -10.33 -6.80
C VAL A 538 -13.13 -11.74 -6.23
N TRP A 539 -12.40 -12.61 -6.93
CA TRP A 539 -12.16 -13.97 -6.47
C TRP A 539 -11.39 -13.99 -5.12
N PRO A 540 -11.66 -14.89 -4.17
CA PRO A 540 -12.77 -15.84 -4.12
C PRO A 540 -14.11 -15.19 -3.70
N PRO A 541 -15.22 -15.49 -4.36
CA PRO A 541 -16.49 -14.76 -4.21
C PRO A 541 -17.13 -14.86 -2.81
N GLN A 542 -16.76 -15.85 -2.02
CA GLN A 542 -17.25 -16.06 -0.65
C GLN A 542 -16.71 -15.01 0.31
N GLN A 543 -15.60 -14.37 -0.02
CA GLN A 543 -14.92 -13.39 0.82
C GLN A 543 -15.28 -11.95 0.41
N ILE A 544 -16.55 -11.59 0.58
CA ILE A 544 -17.23 -10.42 0.00
C ILE A 544 -16.38 -9.15 0.00
N ARG A 545 -15.78 -8.73 1.12
CA ARG A 545 -15.00 -7.49 1.19
C ARG A 545 -13.53 -7.65 1.57
N TRP A 546 -13.04 -8.87 1.61
CA TRP A 546 -11.68 -9.18 2.06
C TRP A 546 -10.62 -8.40 1.29
N ASN A 547 -10.62 -8.53 -0.04
CA ASN A 547 -9.68 -7.80 -0.88
C ASN A 547 -9.86 -6.27 -0.82
N THR A 548 -11.10 -5.79 -0.69
CA THR A 548 -11.37 -4.36 -0.56
C THR A 548 -10.76 -3.81 0.73
N THR A 549 -10.98 -4.47 1.86
CA THR A 549 -10.41 -4.03 3.13
C THR A 549 -8.89 -4.11 3.14
N LEU A 550 -8.31 -5.21 2.62
CA LEU A 550 -6.87 -5.38 2.48
C LEU A 550 -6.23 -4.21 1.69
N LYS A 551 -6.84 -3.84 0.57
CA LYS A 551 -6.27 -2.86 -0.36
C LYS A 551 -6.58 -1.41 0.04
N VAL A 552 -7.70 -1.14 0.70
CA VAL A 552 -8.17 0.23 1.01
C VAL A 552 -7.81 0.66 2.45
N ALA A 553 -7.81 -0.25 3.43
CA ALA A 553 -7.49 0.08 4.81
C ALA A 553 -6.08 0.67 4.95
N VAL A 554 -5.08 0.07 4.29
CA VAL A 554 -3.71 0.55 4.30
C VAL A 554 -3.57 1.95 3.69
N GLN A 555 -4.36 2.28 2.67
CA GLN A 555 -4.39 3.61 2.05
C GLN A 555 -5.06 4.62 2.99
N GLY A 556 -6.20 4.25 3.58
CA GLY A 556 -6.90 5.06 4.58
C GLY A 556 -6.01 5.37 5.79
N TRP A 557 -5.31 4.35 6.32
CA TRP A 557 -4.35 4.54 7.41
C TRP A 557 -3.21 5.49 7.01
N THR A 558 -2.66 5.34 5.81
CA THR A 558 -1.56 6.17 5.32
C THR A 558 -1.92 7.66 5.34
N LEU A 559 -3.10 8.02 4.81
CA LEU A 559 -3.57 9.40 4.79
C LEU A 559 -3.98 9.90 6.17
N ALA A 560 -4.70 9.07 6.95
CA ALA A 560 -5.08 9.39 8.33
C ALA A 560 -3.85 9.55 9.23
N GLY A 561 -2.81 8.70 9.06
CA GLY A 561 -1.55 8.80 9.80
C GLY A 561 -0.81 10.11 9.52
N ALA A 562 -0.76 10.55 8.27
CA ALA A 562 -0.17 11.85 7.91
C ALA A 562 -0.96 13.02 8.52
N ALA A 563 -2.30 12.95 8.51
CA ALA A 563 -3.17 13.89 9.20
C ALA A 563 -2.95 13.86 10.73
N ALA A 564 -2.83 12.68 11.32
CA ALA A 564 -2.61 12.50 12.75
C ALA A 564 -1.29 13.12 13.20
N GLY A 565 -0.21 12.93 12.45
CA GLY A 565 1.07 13.56 12.76
C GLY A 565 1.00 15.09 12.77
N ALA A 566 0.34 15.67 11.76
CA ALA A 566 0.16 17.12 11.70
C ALA A 566 -0.75 17.63 12.82
N THR A 567 -1.92 17.00 13.03
CA THR A 567 -2.89 17.42 14.06
C THR A 567 -2.33 17.25 15.48
N ALA A 568 -1.61 16.16 15.76
CA ALA A 568 -0.94 15.95 17.04
C ALA A 568 0.09 17.05 17.34
N ALA A 569 0.93 17.39 16.34
CA ALA A 569 1.91 18.45 16.50
C ALA A 569 1.28 19.82 16.73
N LEU A 570 0.17 20.12 16.04
CA LEU A 570 -0.57 21.37 16.23
C LEU A 570 -1.22 21.44 17.61
N LEU A 571 -1.93 20.38 18.04
CA LEU A 571 -2.53 20.31 19.37
C LEU A 571 -1.48 20.43 20.49
N TRP A 572 -0.36 19.75 20.33
CA TRP A 572 0.76 19.81 21.28
C TRP A 572 1.33 21.22 21.39
N ALA A 573 1.55 21.90 20.25
CA ALA A 573 2.08 23.25 20.22
C ALA A 573 1.12 24.24 20.87
N ASP A 574 -0.17 24.19 20.56
CA ASP A 574 -1.21 25.04 21.14
C ASP A 574 -1.35 24.80 22.64
N ALA A 575 -1.28 23.55 23.10
CA ALA A 575 -1.33 23.20 24.50
C ALA A 575 -0.12 23.76 25.27
N ARG A 576 1.10 23.57 24.73
CA ARG A 576 2.33 24.12 25.34
C ARG A 576 2.29 25.62 25.48
N GLU A 577 1.85 26.33 24.46
CA GLU A 577 1.76 27.80 24.47
C GLU A 577 0.79 28.29 25.54
N THR A 578 -0.40 27.68 25.63
CA THR A 578 -1.39 28.01 26.67
C THR A 578 -0.86 27.75 28.07
N LEU A 579 -0.22 26.59 28.29
CA LEU A 579 0.34 26.24 29.61
C LEU A 579 1.55 27.08 30.00
N ALA A 580 2.37 27.52 29.04
CA ALA A 580 3.49 28.45 29.28
C ALA A 580 3.00 29.83 29.70
N ALA A 581 2.01 30.39 28.99
CA ALA A 581 1.45 31.69 29.31
C ALA A 581 0.86 31.76 30.74
N VAL A 582 0.27 30.66 31.20
CA VAL A 582 -0.24 30.60 32.59
C VAL A 582 0.90 30.54 33.61
N ARG A 583 1.99 29.84 33.32
CA ARG A 583 3.14 29.79 34.23
C ARG A 583 3.81 31.17 34.35
N GLU A 584 3.91 31.90 33.26
CA GLU A 584 4.48 33.26 33.24
C GLU A 584 3.58 34.22 34.02
N SER A 585 2.26 34.21 33.82
CA SER A 585 1.31 35.02 34.56
C SER A 585 1.23 34.69 36.07
N SER A 586 1.56 33.45 36.45
CA SER A 586 1.61 33.02 37.85
C SER A 586 2.96 33.35 38.52
N ALA A 587 4.00 33.67 37.75
CA ALA A 587 5.33 33.97 38.23
C ALA A 587 5.55 35.52 38.43
N GLU A 588 4.71 36.37 37.83
CA GLU A 588 4.77 37.82 38.05
C GLU A 588 4.09 38.16 39.41
N PRO A 589 4.80 38.87 40.33
CA PRO A 589 4.18 39.38 41.53
C PRO A 589 3.11 40.40 41.15
N ALA A 590 1.96 40.39 41.86
CA ALA A 590 0.74 41.18 41.62
C ALA A 590 0.90 42.72 41.78
N ALA A 591 1.92 43.33 41.15
CA ALA A 591 2.31 44.74 41.32
C ALA A 591 2.05 45.63 40.09
N THR A 592 1.59 45.17 38.94
CA THR A 592 1.42 46.04 37.76
C THR A 592 0.16 45.71 36.92
N ALA A 593 -0.96 45.47 37.57
CA ALA A 593 -2.26 45.34 36.89
C ALA A 593 -3.11 46.64 37.06
N ALA A 594 -2.63 47.77 36.50
CA ALA A 594 -3.49 48.91 36.24
C ALA A 594 -2.92 49.75 35.11
N ALA A 595 -3.63 49.83 34.03
CA ALA A 595 -3.44 50.64 32.81
C ALA A 595 -2.91 49.81 31.63
N ASP A 596 -3.73 49.40 30.72
CA ASP A 596 -3.94 49.97 29.40
C ASP A 596 -5.03 49.19 28.66
N GLY A 597 -6.06 49.94 28.30
CA GLY A 597 -7.16 49.42 27.52
C GLY A 597 -6.85 49.48 26.03
N ASP A 598 -7.64 48.69 25.30
CA ASP A 598 -7.91 48.74 23.88
C ASP A 598 -6.75 48.59 22.87
N GLY A 599 -6.57 47.39 22.45
CA GLY A 599 -5.87 46.97 21.25
C GLY A 599 -6.30 45.58 20.82
N ALA A 600 -7.55 45.46 20.29
CA ALA A 600 -8.04 44.21 19.78
C ALA A 600 -7.34 43.86 18.46
N ALA A 601 -6.23 43.12 18.55
CA ALA A 601 -5.77 42.27 17.46
C ALA A 601 -6.53 40.95 17.56
N ASP A 602 -7.23 40.56 16.51
CA ASP A 602 -8.04 39.34 16.38
C ASP A 602 -7.13 38.07 16.28
N GLY A 603 -6.33 37.85 17.30
CA GLY A 603 -5.60 36.65 17.58
C GLY A 603 -6.44 35.74 18.47
N GLY A 604 -6.80 34.56 17.97
CA GLY A 604 -7.67 33.58 18.66
C GLY A 604 -7.27 33.44 20.13
N ARG A 605 -8.23 33.68 21.04
CA ARG A 605 -8.05 33.55 22.51
C ARG A 605 -7.53 32.15 22.83
N PRO A 606 -6.54 32.05 23.75
CA PRO A 606 -5.97 30.77 24.14
C PRO A 606 -7.04 29.81 24.64
N THR A 607 -6.89 28.53 24.30
CA THR A 607 -7.69 27.42 24.84
C THR A 607 -7.68 27.48 26.37
N SER A 608 -8.76 27.13 27.03
CA SER A 608 -8.77 27.09 28.49
C SER A 608 -7.72 26.11 29.00
N VAL A 609 -7.09 26.42 30.15
CA VAL A 609 -6.03 25.54 30.73
C VAL A 609 -6.41 24.06 30.81
N PRO A 610 -7.66 23.72 31.27
CA PRO A 610 -8.09 22.33 31.28
C PRO A 610 -8.16 21.70 29.89
N ALA A 611 -8.58 22.45 28.85
CA ALA A 611 -8.66 21.95 27.49
C ALA A 611 -7.25 21.76 26.88
N ALA A 612 -6.31 22.65 27.20
CA ALA A 612 -4.91 22.53 26.78
C ALA A 612 -4.24 21.30 27.45
N ALA A 613 -4.44 21.10 28.73
CA ALA A 613 -3.94 19.93 29.44
C ALA A 613 -4.52 18.62 28.88
N LEU A 614 -5.82 18.60 28.63
CA LEU A 614 -6.49 17.44 28.02
C LEU A 614 -5.96 17.15 26.61
N ALA A 615 -5.74 18.17 25.79
CA ALA A 615 -5.16 18.00 24.45
C ALA A 615 -3.74 17.43 24.51
N ALA A 616 -2.90 17.91 25.44
CA ALA A 616 -1.56 17.36 25.64
C ALA A 616 -1.60 15.89 26.10
N VAL A 617 -2.47 15.57 27.06
CA VAL A 617 -2.66 14.19 27.54
C VAL A 617 -3.14 13.28 26.40
N LEU A 618 -4.09 13.73 25.60
CA LEU A 618 -4.59 12.99 24.44
C LEU A 618 -3.47 12.67 23.43
N VAL A 619 -2.64 13.67 23.08
CA VAL A 619 -1.52 13.45 22.15
C VAL A 619 -0.54 12.43 22.73
N VAL A 620 -0.16 12.55 23.99
CA VAL A 620 0.75 11.62 24.66
C VAL A 620 0.14 10.22 24.71
N ALA A 621 -1.15 10.09 25.06
CA ALA A 621 -1.83 8.82 25.14
C ALA A 621 -1.90 8.12 23.77
N VAL A 622 -2.24 8.84 22.71
CA VAL A 622 -2.31 8.26 21.35
C VAL A 622 -0.93 7.81 20.84
N VAL A 623 0.11 8.61 21.09
CA VAL A 623 1.49 8.20 20.76
C VAL A 623 1.90 6.99 21.58
N ALA A 624 1.68 7.01 22.90
CA ALA A 624 2.06 5.92 23.79
C ALA A 624 1.35 4.61 23.47
N THR A 625 0.08 4.65 23.09
CA THR A 625 -0.68 3.44 22.71
C THR A 625 -0.28 2.88 21.35
N SER A 626 0.39 3.65 20.50
CA SER A 626 0.91 3.19 19.21
C SER A 626 2.30 2.56 19.30
N VAL A 627 3.07 2.83 20.37
CA VAL A 627 4.44 2.31 20.57
C VAL A 627 4.52 0.79 20.81
N PRO A 628 3.61 0.16 21.59
CA PRO A 628 3.72 -1.27 21.88
C PRO A 628 3.76 -2.15 20.63
N PHE A 629 2.98 -1.83 19.60
CA PHE A 629 3.01 -2.54 18.33
C PHE A 629 4.41 -2.53 17.69
N VAL A 630 5.04 -1.35 17.63
CA VAL A 630 6.38 -1.19 17.05
C VAL A 630 7.41 -2.02 17.83
N ALA A 631 7.43 -1.86 19.17
CA ALA A 631 8.38 -2.53 20.04
C ALA A 631 8.25 -4.06 19.96
N LEU A 632 7.01 -4.57 20.06
CA LEU A 632 6.75 -6.00 19.99
C LEU A 632 7.03 -6.59 18.60
N THR A 633 6.70 -5.85 17.51
CA THR A 633 6.98 -6.31 16.15
C THR A 633 8.47 -6.45 15.91
N PHE A 634 9.27 -5.43 16.25
CA PHE A 634 10.72 -5.52 16.12
C PHE A 634 11.32 -6.58 17.07
N GLY A 635 10.88 -6.64 18.32
CA GLY A 635 11.32 -7.65 19.27
C GLY A 635 11.06 -9.08 18.79
N HIS A 636 9.86 -9.34 18.29
CA HIS A 636 9.48 -10.64 17.74
C HIS A 636 10.32 -11.02 16.51
N GLN A 637 10.55 -10.08 15.60
CA GLN A 637 11.28 -10.35 14.35
C GLN A 637 12.78 -10.56 14.58
N VAL A 638 13.37 -9.87 15.56
CA VAL A 638 14.79 -9.99 15.88
C VAL A 638 15.06 -11.18 16.82
N GLY A 639 14.12 -11.47 17.73
CA GLY A 639 14.32 -12.45 18.82
C GLY A 639 13.59 -13.79 18.65
N SER A 640 12.80 -13.99 17.58
CA SER A 640 12.02 -15.22 17.44
C SER A 640 12.84 -16.37 16.87
N ASP A 641 12.61 -17.58 17.40
CA ASP A 641 13.16 -18.83 16.87
C ASP A 641 12.73 -19.14 15.43
N LEU A 642 11.69 -18.46 14.93
CA LEU A 642 11.26 -18.54 13.52
C LEU A 642 12.34 -18.06 12.53
N ASN A 643 13.26 -17.23 12.99
CA ASN A 643 14.37 -16.71 12.19
C ASN A 643 15.65 -17.54 12.29
N GLN A 644 15.68 -18.57 13.16
CA GLN A 644 16.76 -19.51 13.15
C GLN A 644 16.63 -20.44 11.95
N PRO A 645 17.50 -20.24 11.00
CA PRO A 645 18.81 -20.86 10.99
C PRO A 645 19.97 -19.87 10.78
N HIS A 646 19.74 -18.58 10.80
CA HIS A 646 20.83 -17.63 10.61
C HIS A 646 21.28 -17.04 11.94
N SER A 647 22.44 -17.50 12.43
CA SER A 647 23.14 -16.84 13.54
C SER A 647 23.57 -15.41 13.17
N ASP A 648 23.77 -15.15 11.87
CA ASP A 648 24.22 -13.88 11.33
C ASP A 648 23.17 -13.22 10.44
N PRO A 649 22.86 -11.92 10.61
CA PRO A 649 21.94 -11.19 9.76
C PRO A 649 22.40 -11.18 8.29
N THR A 650 21.48 -11.47 7.35
CA THR A 650 21.75 -11.45 5.91
C THR A 650 20.54 -10.88 5.15
N LEU A 651 20.78 -10.27 4.00
CA LEU A 651 19.74 -9.85 3.07
C LEU A 651 19.45 -10.88 1.97
N ASP A 652 20.10 -12.03 2.04
CA ASP A 652 19.91 -13.10 1.08
C ASP A 652 18.58 -13.83 1.31
N GLY A 653 17.60 -13.57 0.44
CA GLY A 653 16.27 -14.16 0.51
C GLY A 653 16.22 -15.67 0.30
N LEU A 654 17.25 -16.25 -0.33
CA LEU A 654 17.34 -17.67 -0.66
C LEU A 654 18.19 -18.48 0.32
N ALA A 655 18.99 -17.83 1.21
CA ALA A 655 19.92 -18.50 2.11
C ALA A 655 19.28 -19.59 2.99
N THR A 656 18.01 -19.45 3.35
CA THR A 656 17.27 -20.48 4.10
C THR A 656 16.99 -21.71 3.23
N HIS A 657 16.63 -21.48 1.95
CA HIS A 657 16.35 -22.56 1.00
C HIS A 657 17.62 -23.29 0.58
N ASP A 658 18.74 -22.59 0.41
CA ASP A 658 20.05 -23.20 0.18
C ASP A 658 20.41 -24.21 1.28
N ARG A 659 20.01 -23.93 2.50
CA ARG A 659 20.26 -24.82 3.65
C ARG A 659 19.25 -25.96 3.77
N TRP A 660 17.96 -25.70 3.57
CA TRP A 660 16.89 -26.67 3.79
C TRP A 660 16.58 -27.54 2.57
N ASN A 661 16.76 -27.00 1.39
CA ASN A 661 16.45 -27.63 0.09
C ASN A 661 17.68 -27.67 -0.82
N GLY A 662 18.89 -27.75 -0.26
CA GLY A 662 20.15 -27.51 -0.98
C GLY A 662 20.26 -28.25 -2.31
N GLN A 663 19.94 -29.54 -2.37
CA GLN A 663 19.98 -30.31 -3.62
C GLN A 663 18.91 -29.87 -4.63
N GLN A 664 17.72 -29.45 -4.19
CA GLN A 664 16.74 -28.87 -5.08
C GLN A 664 17.22 -27.50 -5.58
N MET A 665 17.84 -26.68 -4.70
CA MET A 665 18.37 -25.37 -5.09
C MET A 665 19.52 -25.49 -6.08
N GLU A 666 20.39 -26.51 -5.98
CA GLU A 666 21.41 -26.79 -7.02
C GLU A 666 20.80 -27.01 -8.39
N ALA A 667 19.73 -27.81 -8.47
CA ALA A 667 19.00 -28.03 -9.71
C ALA A 667 18.31 -26.77 -10.23
N ILE A 668 17.74 -25.97 -9.32
CA ILE A 668 17.10 -24.70 -9.64
C ILE A 668 18.14 -23.68 -10.16
N TYR A 669 19.30 -23.59 -9.53
CA TYR A 669 20.39 -22.73 -10.02
C TYR A 669 20.90 -23.18 -11.41
N TRP A 670 21.01 -24.49 -11.64
CA TRP A 670 21.32 -24.99 -12.98
C TRP A 670 20.28 -24.53 -14.01
N LEU A 671 18.98 -24.55 -13.70
CA LEU A 671 17.93 -24.01 -14.57
C LEU A 671 18.03 -22.48 -14.70
N ASP A 672 18.34 -21.76 -13.62
CA ASP A 672 18.43 -20.29 -13.62
C ASP A 672 19.54 -19.77 -14.55
N GLU A 673 20.59 -20.58 -14.77
CA GLU A 673 21.68 -20.28 -15.70
C GLU A 673 21.31 -20.49 -17.17
N ARG A 674 20.15 -21.05 -17.49
CA ARG A 674 19.72 -21.24 -18.88
C ARG A 674 19.39 -19.90 -19.53
N GLU A 675 19.91 -19.69 -20.72
CA GLU A 675 19.61 -18.47 -21.49
C GLU A 675 18.17 -18.48 -22.01
N GLY A 676 17.59 -17.29 -22.13
CA GLY A 676 16.22 -17.11 -22.59
C GLY A 676 15.16 -17.54 -21.59
N THR A 677 14.04 -18.03 -22.12
CA THR A 677 12.87 -18.48 -21.34
C THR A 677 12.44 -19.87 -21.76
N PRO A 678 13.30 -20.91 -21.62
CA PRO A 678 12.89 -22.27 -21.94
C PRO A 678 11.72 -22.70 -21.06
N THR A 679 10.69 -23.27 -21.68
CA THR A 679 9.54 -23.80 -20.93
C THR A 679 9.95 -25.06 -20.18
N ILE A 680 9.59 -25.14 -18.92
CA ILE A 680 9.77 -26.31 -18.07
C ILE A 680 8.42 -26.97 -17.76
N VAL A 681 8.47 -28.20 -17.31
CA VAL A 681 7.33 -28.85 -16.65
C VAL A 681 7.75 -29.32 -15.26
N GLU A 682 6.98 -28.98 -14.27
CA GLU A 682 7.06 -29.40 -12.87
C GLU A 682 5.65 -29.71 -12.35
N ALA A 683 5.52 -30.39 -11.22
CA ALA A 683 4.22 -30.76 -10.67
C ALA A 683 3.34 -29.53 -10.40
N PRO A 684 2.03 -29.57 -10.75
CA PRO A 684 1.13 -28.46 -10.49
C PRO A 684 1.06 -28.10 -8.99
N GLY A 685 1.15 -26.83 -8.68
CA GLY A 685 1.01 -26.32 -7.31
C GLY A 685 -0.44 -26.29 -6.84
N ARG A 686 -1.06 -27.46 -6.63
CA ARG A 686 -2.46 -27.60 -6.19
C ARG A 686 -2.67 -27.05 -4.77
N ASP A 687 -1.62 -27.08 -3.93
CA ASP A 687 -1.57 -26.48 -2.61
C ASP A 687 -0.77 -25.17 -2.66
N ALA A 688 -1.47 -24.04 -2.77
CA ALA A 688 -0.85 -22.74 -2.65
C ALA A 688 -0.22 -22.56 -1.24
N TYR A 689 0.74 -21.63 -1.15
CA TYR A 689 1.47 -21.31 0.09
C TYR A 689 2.30 -22.48 0.65
N ARG A 690 2.68 -23.41 -0.21
CA ARG A 690 3.59 -24.53 0.08
C ARG A 690 4.82 -24.45 -0.84
N TRP A 691 5.81 -25.28 -0.54
CA TRP A 691 7.00 -25.44 -1.40
C TRP A 691 6.63 -26.30 -2.62
N THR A 692 5.78 -25.74 -3.48
CA THR A 692 5.33 -26.33 -4.77
C THR A 692 5.67 -25.37 -5.89
N SER A 693 5.89 -25.88 -7.09
CA SER A 693 6.35 -25.14 -8.27
C SER A 693 7.59 -24.26 -7.97
N PRO A 694 8.63 -24.81 -7.27
CA PRO A 694 9.79 -24.01 -6.88
C PRO A 694 10.70 -23.69 -8.05
N ALA A 695 10.77 -24.56 -9.07
CA ALA A 695 11.65 -24.35 -10.20
C ALA A 695 11.25 -23.14 -11.02
N SER A 696 9.99 -23.02 -11.43
CA SER A 696 9.50 -21.83 -12.14
C SER A 696 9.54 -20.58 -11.28
N THR A 697 9.16 -20.70 -9.99
CA THR A 697 9.15 -19.57 -9.05
C THR A 697 10.54 -18.95 -8.87
N MET A 698 11.56 -19.77 -8.63
CA MET A 698 12.90 -19.28 -8.30
C MET A 698 13.70 -18.82 -9.52
N THR A 699 13.33 -19.30 -10.71
CA THR A 699 14.03 -18.98 -11.97
C THR A 699 13.29 -17.95 -12.82
N GLY A 700 11.95 -17.83 -12.67
CA GLY A 700 11.09 -17.07 -13.58
C GLY A 700 10.91 -17.74 -14.95
N LEU A 701 11.33 -19.00 -15.09
CA LEU A 701 11.10 -19.79 -16.31
C LEU A 701 9.61 -20.20 -16.37
N PRO A 702 8.99 -20.15 -17.57
CA PRO A 702 7.59 -20.56 -17.71
C PRO A 702 7.42 -22.05 -17.47
N THR A 703 6.45 -22.43 -16.62
CA THR A 703 5.97 -23.79 -16.48
C THR A 703 4.57 -23.92 -17.06
N VAL A 704 4.20 -25.12 -17.51
CA VAL A 704 2.87 -25.37 -18.13
C VAL A 704 1.76 -24.87 -17.23
N VAL A 705 1.80 -25.18 -15.92
CA VAL A 705 0.96 -24.57 -14.89
C VAL A 705 1.63 -24.62 -13.52
N GLY A 706 1.59 -23.50 -12.79
CA GLY A 706 2.12 -23.38 -11.43
C GLY A 706 1.02 -23.46 -10.36
N TRP A 707 0.93 -22.44 -9.51
CA TRP A 707 0.02 -22.43 -8.37
C TRP A 707 -1.44 -22.20 -8.74
N THR A 708 -2.36 -22.72 -7.89
CA THR A 708 -3.81 -22.49 -7.92
C THR A 708 -4.22 -21.02 -7.97
N HIS A 709 -3.32 -20.06 -7.70
CA HIS A 709 -3.55 -18.63 -7.92
C HIS A 709 -3.98 -18.32 -9.37
N GLN A 710 -3.54 -19.13 -10.33
CA GLN A 710 -3.96 -19.01 -11.73
C GLN A 710 -5.47 -19.17 -11.92
N GLN A 711 -6.17 -19.86 -11.02
CA GLN A 711 -7.64 -19.91 -11.01
C GLN A 711 -8.25 -18.52 -10.83
N GLY A 712 -7.65 -17.68 -9.97
CA GLY A 712 -8.07 -16.29 -9.76
C GLY A 712 -7.80 -15.39 -10.96
N TYR A 713 -6.80 -15.68 -11.77
CA TYR A 713 -6.36 -14.83 -12.89
C TYR A 713 -6.92 -15.27 -14.24
N ARG A 714 -7.20 -16.57 -14.41
CA ARG A 714 -7.56 -17.16 -15.70
C ARG A 714 -8.86 -18.00 -15.65
N GLY A 715 -9.37 -18.30 -14.46
CA GLY A 715 -10.50 -19.18 -14.23
C GLY A 715 -10.11 -20.60 -13.80
N ILE A 716 -11.05 -21.32 -13.22
CA ILE A 716 -10.83 -22.68 -12.69
C ILE A 716 -10.55 -23.67 -13.84
N GLU A 717 -11.35 -23.64 -14.90
CA GLU A 717 -11.25 -24.60 -16.01
C GLU A 717 -9.90 -24.58 -16.75
N PRO A 718 -9.32 -23.40 -17.12
CA PRO A 718 -7.99 -23.35 -17.74
C PRO A 718 -6.90 -23.91 -16.84
N PHE A 719 -6.97 -23.66 -15.53
CA PHE A 719 -6.01 -24.22 -14.57
C PHE A 719 -6.12 -25.74 -14.49
N GLU A 720 -7.33 -26.30 -14.28
CA GLU A 720 -7.53 -27.73 -14.12
C GLU A 720 -7.19 -28.50 -15.40
N ARG A 721 -7.49 -27.94 -16.57
CA ARG A 721 -7.10 -28.54 -17.86
C ARG A 721 -5.58 -28.70 -17.95
N ARG A 722 -4.80 -27.61 -17.71
CA ARG A 722 -3.34 -27.68 -17.77
C ARG A 722 -2.74 -28.54 -16.66
N ALA A 723 -3.33 -28.56 -15.47
CA ALA A 723 -2.91 -29.47 -14.41
C ALA A 723 -3.08 -30.94 -14.81
N ALA A 724 -4.19 -31.29 -15.46
CA ALA A 724 -4.38 -32.65 -16.01
C ALA A 724 -3.43 -32.95 -17.17
N GLU A 725 -3.06 -31.97 -17.98
CA GLU A 725 -2.04 -32.10 -19.03
C GLU A 725 -0.66 -32.39 -18.44
N VAL A 726 -0.26 -31.68 -17.39
CA VAL A 726 0.98 -31.97 -16.66
C VAL A 726 0.96 -33.36 -16.02
N ASP A 727 -0.18 -33.77 -15.41
CA ASP A 727 -0.32 -35.13 -14.87
C ASP A 727 -0.07 -36.20 -15.96
N ARG A 728 -0.55 -35.99 -17.21
CA ARG A 728 -0.25 -36.89 -18.34
C ARG A 728 1.22 -36.97 -18.72
N VAL A 729 1.97 -35.87 -18.59
CA VAL A 729 3.44 -35.89 -18.81
C VAL A 729 4.11 -36.84 -17.84
N TYR A 730 3.69 -36.84 -16.58
CA TYR A 730 4.32 -37.65 -15.52
C TYR A 730 3.80 -39.08 -15.43
N THR A 731 2.52 -39.32 -15.78
CA THR A 731 1.88 -40.63 -15.53
C THR A 731 1.23 -41.25 -16.76
N GLY A 732 0.93 -40.48 -17.81
CA GLY A 732 0.19 -40.95 -18.99
C GLY A 732 1.03 -41.77 -19.98
N LEU A 733 0.44 -42.12 -21.11
CA LEU A 733 1.14 -42.75 -22.22
C LEU A 733 2.15 -41.78 -22.85
N MET A 734 3.20 -42.32 -23.52
CA MET A 734 4.20 -41.47 -24.15
C MET A 734 3.62 -40.60 -25.27
N SER A 735 2.62 -41.06 -26.01
CA SER A 735 1.91 -40.26 -27.01
C SER A 735 1.17 -39.06 -26.40
N GLU A 736 0.53 -39.26 -25.24
CA GLU A 736 -0.15 -38.16 -24.49
C GLU A 736 0.86 -37.16 -23.96
N ALA A 737 1.95 -37.63 -23.36
CA ALA A 737 3.02 -36.78 -22.90
C ALA A 737 3.66 -35.96 -24.06
N SER A 738 3.88 -36.62 -25.21
CA SER A 738 4.45 -35.97 -26.39
C SER A 738 3.56 -34.84 -26.92
N ALA A 739 2.25 -35.02 -26.89
CA ALA A 739 1.31 -33.98 -27.30
C ALA A 739 1.47 -32.72 -26.42
N VAL A 740 1.50 -32.88 -25.09
CA VAL A 740 1.68 -31.77 -24.15
C VAL A 740 3.05 -31.12 -24.30
N LEU A 741 4.12 -31.93 -24.38
CA LEU A 741 5.49 -31.40 -24.53
C LEU A 741 5.65 -30.57 -25.80
N ARG A 742 4.99 -30.96 -26.91
CA ARG A 742 4.95 -30.16 -28.14
C ARG A 742 4.09 -28.92 -28.03
N GLU A 743 2.91 -29.02 -27.45
CA GLU A 743 1.94 -27.92 -27.33
C GLU A 743 2.56 -26.73 -26.63
N TYR A 744 3.30 -26.98 -25.54
CA TYR A 744 3.92 -25.95 -24.72
C TYR A 744 5.40 -25.73 -25.00
N ASP A 745 5.97 -26.34 -26.06
CA ASP A 745 7.38 -26.28 -26.41
C ASP A 745 8.30 -26.53 -25.20
N VAL A 746 8.02 -27.61 -24.44
CA VAL A 746 8.75 -27.93 -23.20
C VAL A 746 10.16 -28.37 -23.49
N GLN A 747 11.17 -27.67 -22.98
CA GLN A 747 12.58 -28.01 -23.12
C GLN A 747 13.11 -28.87 -21.96
N TYR A 748 12.53 -28.72 -20.75
CA TYR A 748 13.01 -29.46 -19.58
C TYR A 748 11.87 -30.03 -18.76
N VAL A 749 12.03 -31.28 -18.32
CA VAL A 749 11.16 -31.96 -17.36
C VAL A 749 11.89 -32.04 -16.02
N TYR A 750 11.33 -31.42 -15.00
CA TYR A 750 11.86 -31.44 -13.64
C TYR A 750 11.25 -32.58 -12.84
N VAL A 751 12.07 -33.42 -12.23
CA VAL A 751 11.65 -34.54 -11.38
C VAL A 751 12.35 -34.44 -10.04
N GLY A 752 11.70 -33.82 -9.08
CA GLY A 752 12.20 -33.60 -7.72
C GLY A 752 11.32 -34.30 -6.67
N PRO A 753 11.47 -33.91 -5.39
CA PRO A 753 10.69 -34.46 -4.29
C PRO A 753 9.18 -34.27 -4.40
N ASN A 754 8.73 -33.15 -4.98
CA ASN A 754 7.30 -32.88 -5.17
C ASN A 754 6.67 -33.83 -6.18
N GLU A 755 7.34 -34.04 -7.32
CA GLU A 755 6.91 -34.94 -8.39
C GLU A 755 6.84 -36.38 -7.88
N ARG A 756 7.88 -36.83 -7.17
CA ARG A 756 7.90 -38.16 -6.55
C ARG A 756 6.81 -38.34 -5.49
N LYS A 757 6.55 -37.32 -4.69
CA LYS A 757 5.49 -37.35 -3.68
C LYS A 757 4.12 -37.38 -4.31
N GLN A 758 3.88 -36.57 -5.37
CA GLN A 758 2.57 -36.41 -5.99
C GLN A 758 2.19 -37.62 -6.83
N TYR A 759 3.14 -38.19 -7.58
CA TYR A 759 2.86 -39.25 -8.53
C TYR A 759 3.25 -40.65 -8.04
N GLY A 760 4.11 -40.78 -7.04
CA GLY A 760 4.48 -42.05 -6.39
C GLY A 760 4.90 -43.11 -7.41
N ASP A 761 4.30 -44.29 -7.29
CA ASP A 761 4.59 -45.45 -8.15
C ASP A 761 4.10 -45.28 -9.61
N PHE A 762 3.26 -44.26 -9.87
CA PHE A 762 2.80 -43.93 -11.22
C PHE A 762 3.74 -43.02 -11.99
N LEU A 763 4.80 -42.54 -11.33
CA LEU A 763 5.77 -41.65 -11.95
C LEU A 763 6.53 -42.38 -13.09
N ARG A 764 6.50 -41.79 -14.30
CA ARG A 764 7.19 -42.31 -15.47
C ARG A 764 8.70 -42.41 -15.24
N THR A 765 9.36 -43.39 -15.84
CA THR A 765 10.82 -43.62 -15.77
C THR A 765 11.64 -42.68 -16.68
N PHE A 766 11.04 -42.02 -17.66
CA PHE A 766 11.69 -41.14 -18.66
C PHE A 766 12.83 -41.80 -19.43
N ASP A 767 12.71 -43.10 -19.73
CA ASP A 767 13.69 -43.92 -20.44
C ASP A 767 13.55 -43.89 -21.97
N HIS A 768 12.57 -43.12 -22.50
CA HIS A 768 12.39 -42.94 -23.94
C HIS A 768 13.50 -42.07 -24.55
N GLU A 769 13.94 -42.36 -25.83
CA GLU A 769 15.02 -41.65 -26.52
C GLU A 769 14.84 -40.16 -26.71
N ALA A 770 13.62 -39.63 -26.53
CA ALA A 770 13.33 -38.19 -26.53
C ALA A 770 13.78 -37.50 -25.26
N PHE A 771 14.14 -38.23 -24.21
CA PHE A 771 14.62 -37.68 -22.95
C PHE A 771 16.10 -37.98 -22.74
N SER A 772 16.86 -36.97 -22.35
CA SER A 772 18.24 -37.13 -21.92
C SER A 772 18.46 -36.45 -20.61
N VAL A 773 19.25 -37.02 -19.70
CA VAL A 773 19.57 -36.41 -18.41
C VAL A 773 20.42 -35.18 -18.64
N ALA A 774 19.87 -33.99 -18.33
CA ALA A 774 20.57 -32.72 -18.45
C ALA A 774 21.22 -32.30 -17.12
N PHE A 775 20.62 -32.67 -16.00
CA PHE A 775 21.12 -32.47 -14.64
C PHE A 775 20.64 -33.60 -13.73
N GLN A 776 21.48 -34.03 -12.80
CA GLN A 776 21.12 -35.05 -11.83
C GLN A 776 21.94 -34.89 -10.53
N ASN A 777 21.26 -34.96 -9.40
CA ASN A 777 21.84 -35.19 -8.10
C ASN A 777 20.97 -36.20 -7.30
N GLU A 778 21.19 -36.35 -6.00
CA GLU A 778 20.47 -37.35 -5.18
C GLU A 778 18.96 -37.12 -5.11
N GLN A 779 18.51 -35.88 -5.21
CA GLN A 779 17.08 -35.52 -5.02
C GLN A 779 16.38 -35.12 -6.33
N VAL A 780 17.10 -34.65 -7.32
CA VAL A 780 16.51 -34.07 -8.53
C VAL A 780 17.16 -34.64 -9.79
N THR A 781 16.30 -34.94 -10.76
CA THR A 781 16.74 -35.22 -12.16
C THR A 781 15.98 -34.24 -13.07
N ILE A 782 16.72 -33.55 -13.93
CA ILE A 782 16.16 -32.72 -15.00
C ILE A 782 16.45 -33.39 -16.33
N TYR A 783 15.42 -33.66 -17.10
CA TYR A 783 15.53 -34.23 -18.43
C TYR A 783 15.37 -33.13 -19.47
N ALA A 784 16.31 -33.09 -20.44
CA ALA A 784 16.12 -32.31 -21.65
C ALA A 784 15.24 -33.08 -22.62
N VAL A 785 14.37 -32.39 -23.34
CA VAL A 785 13.42 -32.94 -24.30
C VAL A 785 13.92 -32.71 -25.72
N ASP A 786 14.14 -33.79 -26.47
CA ASP A 786 14.42 -33.74 -27.91
C ASP A 786 13.11 -33.85 -28.67
N HIS A 787 12.59 -32.72 -29.15
CA HIS A 787 11.32 -32.65 -29.87
C HIS A 787 11.31 -33.45 -31.18
N SER A 788 12.46 -33.70 -31.77
CA SER A 788 12.56 -34.48 -33.04
C SER A 788 12.29 -35.95 -32.82
N LYS A 789 12.45 -36.45 -31.59
CA LYS A 789 12.28 -37.84 -31.19
C LYS A 789 10.97 -38.11 -30.46
N LEU A 790 10.18 -37.07 -30.17
CA LEU A 790 8.86 -37.28 -29.58
C LEU A 790 7.94 -38.03 -30.58
N PRO A 791 7.19 -39.06 -30.15
CA PRO A 791 6.20 -39.71 -30.99
C PRO A 791 5.18 -38.71 -31.58
N LEU A 792 4.89 -38.86 -32.87
CA LEU A 792 3.75 -38.14 -33.46
C LEU A 792 2.49 -38.75 -32.87
N GLY A 793 1.65 -37.94 -32.21
CA GLY A 793 0.36 -38.41 -31.70
C GLY A 793 -0.52 -38.85 -32.88
N ASP A 794 -1.22 -39.97 -32.73
CA ASP A 794 -2.29 -40.34 -33.66
C ASP A 794 -3.39 -39.26 -33.56
N GLU A 795 -3.61 -38.50 -34.64
CA GLU A 795 -4.64 -37.44 -34.75
C GLU A 795 -6.08 -37.98 -34.47
N THR A 796 -6.28 -39.29 -34.35
CA THR A 796 -7.57 -39.92 -34.10
C THR A 796 -7.98 -39.99 -32.63
N ALA A 797 -7.10 -39.66 -31.64
CA ALA A 797 -7.42 -39.84 -30.23
C ALA A 797 -8.07 -38.60 -29.59
N VAL A 798 -8.05 -37.42 -30.22
CA VAL A 798 -8.57 -36.17 -29.65
C VAL A 798 -10.10 -36.08 -29.69
N GLY A 799 -10.78 -36.89 -30.43
CA GLY A 799 -12.23 -36.80 -30.66
C GLY A 799 -13.14 -37.44 -29.60
N ASN A 800 -12.64 -38.27 -28.67
CA ASN A 800 -13.49 -39.08 -27.79
C ASN A 800 -13.37 -38.86 -26.28
N ALA A 801 -12.60 -37.90 -25.83
CA ALA A 801 -12.34 -37.67 -24.37
C ALA A 801 -13.35 -36.72 -23.67
N THR A 802 -14.41 -36.27 -24.35
CA THR A 802 -15.39 -35.31 -23.77
C THR A 802 -16.58 -35.99 -23.05
N ALA A 803 -16.56 -37.29 -22.83
CA ALA A 803 -17.75 -38.00 -22.33
C ALA A 803 -17.55 -38.84 -21.06
N ALA A 804 -16.55 -38.68 -20.25
CA ALA A 804 -16.47 -39.47 -19.01
C ALA A 804 -15.63 -38.80 -17.92
N ALA A 805 -16.18 -37.88 -17.18
CA ALA A 805 -15.71 -37.57 -15.81
C ALA A 805 -16.80 -36.88 -15.01
N GLY A 806 -17.73 -37.66 -14.48
CA GLY A 806 -18.60 -37.23 -13.39
C GLY A 806 -18.09 -37.85 -12.08
N VAL A 807 -17.42 -37.07 -11.23
CA VAL A 807 -17.29 -37.34 -9.79
C VAL A 807 -17.37 -36.00 -9.06
N PRO A 808 -18.32 -35.82 -8.14
CA PRO A 808 -18.39 -34.58 -7.35
C PRO A 808 -17.44 -34.67 -6.17
N GLY A 809 -16.43 -33.80 -6.18
CA GLY A 809 -15.59 -33.57 -5.01
C GLY A 809 -16.15 -32.43 -4.16
N ASP A 810 -16.22 -32.69 -2.87
CA ASP A 810 -16.70 -31.79 -1.82
C ASP A 810 -15.85 -30.48 -1.76
N PRO A 811 -16.45 -29.26 -1.84
CA PRO A 811 -15.69 -28.00 -1.89
C PRO A 811 -15.32 -27.40 -0.53
N THR A 812 -15.25 -28.18 0.55
CA THR A 812 -15.00 -27.64 1.92
C THR A 812 -13.59 -27.79 2.44
N ALA A 813 -12.56 -27.98 1.61
CA ALA A 813 -11.17 -27.93 2.06
C ALA A 813 -10.74 -26.47 2.36
N GLN A 814 -10.58 -26.21 3.63
CA GLN A 814 -10.29 -24.90 4.27
C GLN A 814 -8.90 -24.40 3.94
N TYR A 815 -8.80 -23.13 3.62
CA TYR A 815 -7.54 -22.37 3.63
C TYR A 815 -7.07 -22.09 5.07
N PRO A 816 -5.76 -22.20 5.40
CA PRO A 816 -5.23 -21.83 6.71
C PRO A 816 -5.20 -20.33 6.97
#